data_1b76b7c3c01d086c81d792b680444577
#
_entry.id   1b76b7c3c01d086c81d792b680444577
#
_cell.length_a   1.000
_cell.length_b   1.000
_cell.length_c   1.000
_cell.angle_alpha   90.00
_cell.angle_beta   90.00
_cell.angle_gamma   90.00
#
_symmetry.space_group_name_H-M   'P 1'
#
loop_
_entity.id
_entity.type
_entity.pdbx_description
1 polymer ?
#
loop_
_entity_poly.entity_id
_entity_poly.type
_entity_poly.pdbx_seq_one_letter_code
_entity_poly.pdbx_strand_id
1 'polypeptide(L)'
;DLELAALAASLAGSWGIEGELAPLHGERDRNFRVTTADARFLLKVHNPADGETVLDLQRSAMEHIRSVAPELPVPVVVPTLEGRPWRQLTGRDGRTSLAWVMTWLDGRHPRPEDFGRDELRAWGRTSGRLGRALRGFVHPAASYPIAWDVRRLPQLRPWLDAVAPDRRKAVERVLDRFDRQVTPALRSLRAQVVHNDFAPTNVLVGEDRSVTGITDFGDMTHTALVCDLAVAAADLLAGRDDVAEMLHHVIAGYDDITPIEPEERALVPDLVTGRYAASVLITAWRTREQGWAPEIDEEAYRALEAMLRSTAATRRSTADLLRSRSRTLGALELSYTQPLHLVSGRGVFLKAADGRRYLDAYNNVPVLGHSHPAVTSAVSAQLARLNTNSRYLQDAPVELAEQLLATLPDRFDRVLLVNSGSEANDLAWRIARHATGASGGIATRWAYHGVTEATFAFSPESWGDGAAPGHIRLVEPGSEASVTAAVADLRRGAGVAAMLVDGVLTSDGILGPAHEWTRAAVAAVHEAGGLYVADEVQAGHGRTGAHLWSFVAGDVPADLVTLGKPMGNGYPVAAVVGPARLVDPFVEATDYFSTFGGGTAACAAALAVLRTIEEEHLVDHVAEVGAQLRGALEDVASDHADVAAVRGWGLAIGVDIVDPATGRPDSGRAAGIVERVRDRGVLVGRTARTGATLKVRPPLVFGTEHAQLLAEALAGALAEH
;
A
#
# COMPACT_ATOMS: atom_id res chain seq x y z
N ASP A 1 30.33 -41.34 23.99
CA ASP A 1 31.51 -40.53 23.59
C ASP A 1 32.37 -41.34 22.61
N LEU A 2 32.50 -40.79 21.38
CA LEU A 2 33.44 -41.34 20.38
C LEU A 2 34.82 -40.74 20.63
N GLU A 3 35.81 -41.57 20.88
CA GLU A 3 37.21 -41.13 21.03
C GLU A 3 37.77 -40.65 19.69
N LEU A 4 38.66 -39.65 19.71
CA LEU A 4 39.33 -39.16 18.51
C LEU A 4 40.03 -40.25 17.71
N ALA A 5 40.65 -41.25 18.40
CA ALA A 5 41.29 -42.39 17.76
C ALA A 5 40.29 -43.28 16.99
N ALA A 6 39.10 -43.49 17.55
CA ALA A 6 38.06 -44.29 16.90
C ALA A 6 37.46 -43.54 15.67
N LEU A 7 37.35 -42.22 15.77
CA LEU A 7 36.93 -41.37 14.62
C LEU A 7 37.99 -41.39 13.53
N ALA A 8 39.28 -41.28 13.85
CA ALA A 8 40.37 -41.38 12.89
C ALA A 8 40.40 -42.74 12.18
N ALA A 9 40.24 -43.85 12.93
CA ALA A 9 40.16 -45.18 12.35
C ALA A 9 38.93 -45.35 11.43
N SER A 10 37.78 -44.80 11.83
CA SER A 10 36.57 -44.81 11.01
C SER A 10 36.73 -43.99 9.74
N LEU A 11 37.42 -42.84 9.81
CA LEU A 11 37.70 -41.97 8.68
C LEU A 11 38.60 -42.67 7.64
N ALA A 12 39.70 -43.27 8.07
CA ALA A 12 40.60 -44.04 7.22
C ALA A 12 39.88 -45.25 6.61
N GLY A 13 39.16 -46.05 7.42
CA GLY A 13 38.51 -47.27 6.95
C GLY A 13 37.28 -47.01 6.04
N SER A 14 36.58 -45.89 6.18
CA SER A 14 35.35 -45.64 5.44
C SER A 14 35.51 -44.68 4.26
N TRP A 15 36.41 -43.70 4.35
CA TRP A 15 36.64 -42.72 3.29
C TRP A 15 38.03 -42.79 2.69
N GLY A 16 38.92 -43.62 3.25
CA GLY A 16 40.33 -43.71 2.81
C GLY A 16 41.10 -42.40 3.11
N ILE A 17 40.64 -41.60 4.08
CA ILE A 17 41.26 -40.33 4.44
C ILE A 17 42.04 -40.51 5.74
N GLU A 18 43.35 -40.30 5.66
CA GLU A 18 44.24 -40.26 6.81
C GLU A 18 44.71 -38.84 7.10
N GLY A 19 44.46 -38.36 8.32
CA GLY A 19 44.76 -36.95 8.67
C GLY A 19 44.60 -36.68 10.17
N GLU A 20 45.10 -35.53 10.58
CA GLU A 20 44.95 -34.99 11.92
C GLU A 20 43.52 -34.43 12.11
N LEU A 21 42.86 -34.88 13.21
CA LEU A 21 41.55 -34.35 13.60
C LEU A 21 41.67 -33.28 14.68
N ALA A 22 41.22 -32.09 14.40
CA ALA A 22 41.09 -30.99 15.34
C ALA A 22 39.60 -30.70 15.60
N PRO A 23 39.11 -30.75 16.86
CA PRO A 23 37.72 -30.46 17.16
C PRO A 23 37.41 -29.00 16.84
N LEU A 24 36.19 -28.76 16.31
CA LEU A 24 35.60 -27.44 16.07
C LEU A 24 34.39 -27.26 16.97
N HIS A 25 34.02 -25.99 17.19
CA HIS A 25 32.79 -25.69 17.91
C HIS A 25 31.55 -26.16 17.12
N GLY A 26 30.55 -26.70 17.82
CA GLY A 26 29.28 -27.13 17.25
C GLY A 26 28.23 -27.15 18.34
N GLU A 27 27.05 -26.59 18.06
CA GLU A 27 25.94 -26.48 19.01
C GLU A 27 25.25 -27.84 19.27
N ARG A 28 24.92 -28.58 18.23
CA ARG A 28 24.20 -29.86 18.26
C ARG A 28 25.03 -31.02 17.76
N ASP A 29 25.88 -30.76 16.78
CA ASP A 29 26.72 -31.73 16.09
C ASP A 29 28.16 -31.63 16.56
N ARG A 30 28.89 -32.69 16.39
CA ARG A 30 30.34 -32.71 16.67
C ARG A 30 31.09 -32.50 15.34
N ASN A 31 31.80 -31.42 15.23
CA ASN A 31 32.54 -31.05 14.05
C ASN A 31 34.05 -31.20 14.26
N PHE A 32 34.76 -31.70 13.24
CA PHE A 32 36.20 -31.86 13.27
C PHE A 32 36.82 -31.41 11.96
N ARG A 33 37.83 -30.57 12.03
CA ARG A 33 38.69 -30.30 10.89
C ARG A 33 39.63 -31.50 10.71
N VAL A 34 39.67 -32.06 9.51
CA VAL A 34 40.58 -33.10 9.08
C VAL A 34 41.63 -32.46 8.21
N THR A 35 42.92 -32.55 8.59
CA THR A 35 44.07 -32.04 7.82
C THR A 35 44.90 -33.19 7.32
N THR A 36 44.97 -33.40 6.02
CA THR A 36 45.86 -34.33 5.35
C THR A 36 47.10 -33.62 4.81
N ALA A 37 48.01 -34.34 4.15
CA ALA A 37 49.17 -33.72 3.50
C ALA A 37 48.77 -32.74 2.39
N ASP A 38 47.69 -33.02 1.64
CA ASP A 38 47.35 -32.32 0.41
C ASP A 38 46.00 -31.56 0.49
N ALA A 39 45.17 -31.83 1.51
CA ALA A 39 43.82 -31.27 1.57
C ALA A 39 43.30 -31.10 3.01
N ARG A 40 42.20 -30.34 3.13
CA ARG A 40 41.43 -30.26 4.36
C ARG A 40 39.99 -30.68 4.10
N PHE A 41 39.38 -31.29 5.13
CA PHE A 41 37.99 -31.75 5.12
C PHE A 41 37.29 -31.36 6.42
N LEU A 42 35.95 -31.35 6.41
CA LEU A 42 35.13 -31.31 7.60
C LEU A 42 34.50 -32.69 7.84
N LEU A 43 34.80 -33.30 8.96
CA LEU A 43 34.06 -34.46 9.47
C LEU A 43 32.98 -33.96 10.41
N LYS A 44 31.71 -34.20 10.08
CA LYS A 44 30.55 -33.82 10.89
C LYS A 44 29.88 -35.10 11.40
N VAL A 45 29.76 -35.22 12.72
CA VAL A 45 29.04 -36.30 13.40
C VAL A 45 27.74 -35.71 13.93
N HIS A 46 26.64 -36.12 13.33
CA HIS A 46 25.33 -35.57 13.61
C HIS A 46 24.76 -36.00 14.95
N ASN A 47 23.85 -35.19 15.49
CA ASN A 47 23.12 -35.55 16.69
C ASN A 47 22.39 -36.90 16.47
N PRO A 48 22.37 -37.80 17.46
CA PRO A 48 21.67 -39.09 17.36
C PRO A 48 20.17 -38.99 17.07
N ALA A 49 19.57 -37.82 17.30
CA ALA A 49 18.14 -37.54 16.98
C ALA A 49 17.88 -37.24 15.48
N ASP A 50 18.93 -36.93 14.71
CA ASP A 50 18.81 -36.61 13.30
C ASP A 50 18.81 -37.89 12.45
N GLY A 51 17.72 -38.11 11.71
CA GLY A 51 17.56 -39.28 10.86
C GLY A 51 18.15 -39.09 9.45
N GLU A 52 18.31 -40.20 8.70
CA GLU A 52 18.83 -40.18 7.32
C GLU A 52 18.08 -39.24 6.39
N THR A 53 16.78 -39.10 6.57
CA THR A 53 15.94 -38.25 5.73
C THR A 53 16.30 -36.76 5.88
N VAL A 54 16.72 -36.32 7.07
CA VAL A 54 17.17 -34.92 7.31
C VAL A 54 18.55 -34.71 6.66
N LEU A 55 19.44 -35.67 6.75
CA LEU A 55 20.74 -35.59 6.09
C LEU A 55 20.61 -35.63 4.57
N ASP A 56 19.66 -36.39 4.05
CA ASP A 56 19.38 -36.43 2.60
C ASP A 56 18.84 -35.13 2.08
N LEU A 57 17.99 -34.43 2.86
CA LEU A 57 17.55 -33.05 2.54
C LEU A 57 18.73 -32.11 2.35
N GLN A 58 19.65 -32.08 3.35
CA GLN A 58 20.82 -31.20 3.32
C GLN A 58 21.73 -31.50 2.12
N ARG A 59 22.08 -32.81 1.92
CA ARG A 59 22.90 -33.27 0.81
C ARG A 59 22.29 -32.89 -0.55
N SER A 60 21.02 -33.24 -0.74
CA SER A 60 20.31 -32.99 -2.00
C SER A 60 20.20 -31.52 -2.31
N ALA A 61 20.04 -30.66 -1.29
CA ALA A 61 20.02 -29.21 -1.46
C ALA A 61 21.39 -28.67 -1.90
N MET A 62 22.49 -29.10 -1.27
CA MET A 62 23.85 -28.70 -1.66
C MET A 62 24.17 -29.15 -3.08
N GLU A 63 23.79 -30.38 -3.48
CA GLU A 63 23.95 -30.90 -4.83
C GLU A 63 23.12 -30.08 -5.85
N HIS A 64 21.86 -29.77 -5.52
CA HIS A 64 20.99 -28.95 -6.35
C HIS A 64 21.59 -27.55 -6.56
N ILE A 65 22.00 -26.86 -5.48
CA ILE A 65 22.63 -25.52 -5.57
C ILE A 65 23.84 -25.56 -6.48
N ARG A 66 24.72 -26.53 -6.33
CA ARG A 66 25.92 -26.68 -7.17
C ARG A 66 25.58 -26.92 -8.64
N SER A 67 24.46 -27.58 -8.94
CA SER A 67 24.06 -27.85 -10.32
C SER A 67 23.48 -26.61 -11.01
N VAL A 68 22.78 -25.73 -10.26
CA VAL A 68 22.07 -24.58 -10.85
C VAL A 68 22.77 -23.24 -10.64
N ALA A 69 23.64 -23.14 -9.62
CA ALA A 69 24.39 -21.94 -9.26
C ALA A 69 25.82 -22.31 -8.78
N PRO A 70 26.67 -22.85 -9.66
CA PRO A 70 28.00 -23.36 -9.29
C PRO A 70 28.95 -22.30 -8.71
N GLU A 71 28.63 -21.02 -8.87
CA GLU A 71 29.34 -19.89 -8.28
C GLU A 71 29.09 -19.74 -6.77
N LEU A 72 28.03 -20.37 -6.21
CA LEU A 72 27.77 -20.32 -4.77
C LEU A 72 28.68 -21.33 -4.06
N PRO A 73 29.48 -20.87 -3.08
CA PRO A 73 30.47 -21.70 -2.41
C PRO A 73 29.82 -22.58 -1.32
N VAL A 74 29.23 -23.71 -1.72
CA VAL A 74 28.65 -24.71 -0.81
C VAL A 74 29.54 -25.94 -0.74
N PRO A 75 29.62 -26.66 0.42
CA PRO A 75 30.44 -27.81 0.56
C PRO A 75 29.96 -29.02 -0.26
N VAL A 76 30.83 -29.94 -0.55
CA VAL A 76 30.54 -31.20 -1.22
C VAL A 76 30.65 -32.33 -0.24
N VAL A 77 29.62 -33.16 -0.17
CA VAL A 77 29.68 -34.40 0.60
C VAL A 77 30.60 -35.41 -0.12
N VAL A 78 31.63 -35.85 0.55
CA VAL A 78 32.60 -36.85 0.04
C VAL A 78 32.02 -38.26 0.30
N PRO A 79 31.76 -39.05 -0.74
CA PRO A 79 31.22 -40.38 -0.55
C PRO A 79 32.22 -41.32 0.15
N THR A 80 31.71 -42.26 0.87
CA THR A 80 32.55 -43.39 1.42
C THR A 80 33.13 -44.19 0.29
N LEU A 81 34.11 -45.04 0.60
CA LEU A 81 34.69 -46.03 -0.35
C LEU A 81 33.65 -47.00 -0.95
N GLU A 82 32.50 -47.16 -0.25
CA GLU A 82 31.35 -47.94 -0.72
C GLU A 82 30.35 -47.11 -1.57
N GLY A 83 30.66 -45.84 -1.81
CA GLY A 83 29.79 -44.89 -2.56
C GLY A 83 28.60 -44.35 -1.76
N ARG A 84 28.55 -44.54 -0.43
CA ARG A 84 27.50 -44.01 0.43
C ARG A 84 27.79 -42.55 0.85
N PRO A 85 26.80 -41.70 1.03
CA PRO A 85 27.03 -40.29 1.41
C PRO A 85 27.39 -40.11 2.88
N TRP A 86 27.03 -41.06 3.75
CA TRP A 86 27.31 -41.05 5.18
C TRP A 86 27.59 -42.47 5.71
N ARG A 87 28.06 -42.52 6.95
CA ARG A 87 28.25 -43.78 7.70
C ARG A 87 27.60 -43.64 9.07
N GLN A 88 27.08 -44.76 9.58
CA GLN A 88 26.60 -44.88 10.93
C GLN A 88 27.77 -45.19 11.88
N LEU A 89 27.88 -44.43 12.97
CA LEU A 89 28.87 -44.61 14.03
C LEU A 89 28.14 -44.92 15.34
N THR A 90 28.63 -45.91 16.09
CA THR A 90 28.08 -46.27 17.40
C THR A 90 29.01 -45.80 18.50
N GLY A 91 28.52 -44.97 19.43
CA GLY A 91 29.25 -44.51 20.59
C GLY A 91 29.43 -45.60 21.67
N ARG A 92 30.28 -45.35 22.65
CA ARG A 92 30.43 -46.23 23.81
C ARG A 92 29.17 -46.35 24.66
N ASP A 93 28.29 -45.35 24.60
CA ASP A 93 26.98 -45.35 25.26
C ASP A 93 25.90 -46.14 24.50
N GLY A 94 26.29 -46.81 23.39
CA GLY A 94 25.40 -47.57 22.53
C GLY A 94 24.51 -46.71 21.60
N ARG A 95 24.59 -45.40 21.67
CA ARG A 95 23.86 -44.53 20.75
C ARG A 95 24.53 -44.49 19.39
N THR A 96 23.72 -44.43 18.36
CA THR A 96 24.18 -44.33 16.97
C THR A 96 24.00 -42.91 16.44
N SER A 97 25.02 -42.42 15.75
CA SER A 97 25.04 -41.15 15.03
C SER A 97 25.39 -41.37 13.57
N LEU A 98 24.89 -40.54 12.69
CA LEU A 98 25.33 -40.50 11.30
C LEU A 98 26.51 -39.54 11.17
N ALA A 99 27.48 -39.90 10.36
CA ALA A 99 28.66 -39.08 10.09
C ALA A 99 28.90 -38.97 8.58
N TRP A 100 29.29 -37.82 8.14
CA TRP A 100 29.77 -37.59 6.79
C TRP A 100 31.03 -36.73 6.75
N VAL A 101 31.70 -36.76 5.61
CA VAL A 101 32.85 -35.92 5.32
C VAL A 101 32.47 -34.95 4.23
N MET A 102 32.86 -33.71 4.37
CA MET A 102 32.63 -32.65 3.38
C MET A 102 33.93 -31.96 3.01
N THR A 103 33.96 -31.37 1.83
CA THR A 103 35.07 -30.50 1.41
C THR A 103 35.20 -29.32 2.38
N TRP A 104 36.43 -28.92 2.65
CA TRP A 104 36.74 -27.76 3.45
C TRP A 104 36.50 -26.48 2.61
N LEU A 105 35.86 -25.48 3.21
CA LEU A 105 35.71 -24.16 2.64
C LEU A 105 36.66 -23.19 3.38
N ASP A 106 37.43 -22.43 2.62
CA ASP A 106 38.37 -21.46 3.18
C ASP A 106 37.71 -20.11 3.44
N GLY A 107 38.12 -19.49 4.55
CA GLY A 107 37.60 -18.20 4.97
C GLY A 107 37.54 -18.10 6.49
N ARG A 108 37.01 -16.98 6.96
CA ARG A 108 36.72 -16.74 8.37
C ARG A 108 35.25 -16.33 8.53
N HIS A 109 34.70 -16.53 9.71
CA HIS A 109 33.42 -15.94 10.02
C HIS A 109 33.50 -14.42 10.03
N PRO A 110 32.53 -13.73 9.38
CA PRO A 110 32.52 -12.27 9.38
C PRO A 110 32.21 -11.72 10.78
N ARG A 111 32.69 -10.53 11.06
CA ARG A 111 32.46 -9.80 12.31
C ARG A 111 31.58 -8.58 12.07
N PRO A 112 30.89 -8.03 13.09
CA PRO A 112 30.05 -6.82 12.93
C PRO A 112 30.78 -5.64 12.25
N GLU A 113 32.08 -5.45 12.53
CA GLU A 113 32.90 -4.42 11.93
C GLU A 113 33.21 -4.60 10.44
N ASP A 114 32.99 -5.79 9.90
CA ASP A 114 33.16 -6.07 8.48
C ASP A 114 32.02 -5.46 7.62
N PHE A 115 30.93 -5.04 8.24
CA PHE A 115 29.70 -4.66 7.55
C PHE A 115 29.42 -3.16 7.55
N GLY A 116 29.84 -2.47 6.50
CA GLY A 116 29.30 -1.17 6.10
C GLY A 116 28.07 -1.34 5.19
N ARG A 117 27.60 -0.23 4.61
CA ARG A 117 26.38 -0.22 3.76
C ARG A 117 26.51 -1.11 2.51
N ASP A 118 27.67 -1.12 1.90
CA ASP A 118 27.92 -1.88 0.66
C ASP A 118 28.04 -3.38 0.95
N GLU A 119 28.70 -3.75 2.05
CA GLU A 119 28.81 -5.14 2.48
C GLU A 119 27.45 -5.70 2.92
N LEU A 120 26.60 -4.92 3.59
CA LEU A 120 25.22 -5.29 3.90
C LEU A 120 24.40 -5.56 2.62
N ARG A 121 24.59 -4.71 1.60
CA ARG A 121 23.93 -4.93 0.31
C ARG A 121 24.47 -6.16 -0.41
N ALA A 122 25.80 -6.40 -0.35
CA ALA A 122 26.41 -7.63 -0.88
C ALA A 122 25.92 -8.89 -0.18
N TRP A 123 25.75 -8.85 1.15
CA TRP A 123 25.15 -9.92 1.95
C TRP A 123 23.73 -10.23 1.49
N GLY A 124 22.88 -9.21 1.36
CA GLY A 124 21.53 -9.36 0.84
C GLY A 124 21.50 -10.00 -0.56
N ARG A 125 22.41 -9.59 -1.47
CA ARG A 125 22.53 -10.22 -2.80
C ARG A 125 22.89 -11.69 -2.72
N THR A 126 23.79 -12.09 -1.81
CA THR A 126 24.20 -13.47 -1.68
C THR A 126 23.06 -14.33 -1.12
N SER A 127 22.34 -13.86 -0.10
CA SER A 127 21.12 -14.51 0.39
C SER A 127 20.06 -14.63 -0.73
N GLY A 128 19.85 -13.55 -1.53
CA GLY A 128 18.94 -13.58 -2.67
C GLY A 128 19.34 -14.59 -3.76
N ARG A 129 20.65 -14.75 -4.03
CA ARG A 129 21.17 -15.78 -4.96
C ARG A 129 20.93 -17.19 -4.44
N LEU A 130 21.17 -17.42 -3.15
CA LEU A 130 20.92 -18.71 -2.49
C LEU A 130 19.42 -19.05 -2.57
N GLY A 131 18.54 -18.14 -2.20
CA GLY A 131 17.10 -18.32 -2.32
C GLY A 131 16.66 -18.59 -3.77
N ARG A 132 17.24 -17.91 -4.76
CA ARG A 132 16.98 -18.16 -6.17
C ARG A 132 17.50 -19.54 -6.63
N ALA A 133 18.66 -19.98 -6.14
CA ALA A 133 19.20 -21.29 -6.45
C ALA A 133 18.32 -22.42 -5.89
N LEU A 134 17.67 -22.23 -4.74
CA LEU A 134 16.74 -23.17 -4.15
C LEU A 134 15.33 -23.14 -4.76
N ARG A 135 15.06 -22.26 -5.76
CA ARG A 135 13.77 -22.21 -6.43
C ARG A 135 13.50 -23.51 -7.19
N GLY A 136 12.38 -24.13 -6.89
CA GLY A 136 12.00 -25.41 -7.49
C GLY A 136 12.63 -26.65 -6.82
N PHE A 137 13.51 -26.48 -5.84
CA PHE A 137 13.96 -27.60 -5.01
C PHE A 137 12.82 -28.07 -4.12
N VAL A 138 12.54 -29.37 -4.14
CA VAL A 138 11.47 -30.01 -3.35
C VAL A 138 12.04 -31.26 -2.69
N HIS A 139 11.78 -31.43 -1.38
CA HIS A 139 12.19 -32.61 -0.65
C HIS A 139 11.15 -32.98 0.43
N PRO A 140 10.83 -34.26 0.65
CA PRO A 140 9.80 -34.66 1.61
C PRO A 140 10.08 -34.22 3.06
N ALA A 141 11.34 -34.14 3.46
CA ALA A 141 11.73 -33.69 4.79
C ALA A 141 11.71 -32.17 4.98
N ALA A 142 11.47 -31.38 3.94
CA ALA A 142 11.51 -29.93 4.04
C ALA A 142 10.39 -29.31 4.89
N SER A 143 9.39 -30.11 5.32
CA SER A 143 8.32 -29.68 6.21
C SER A 143 8.55 -30.05 7.68
N TYR A 144 9.76 -30.50 8.04
CA TYR A 144 10.11 -30.82 9.41
C TYR A 144 9.96 -29.59 10.33
N PRO A 145 9.35 -29.73 11.52
CA PRO A 145 9.14 -28.61 12.43
C PRO A 145 10.44 -28.18 13.10
N ILE A 146 10.84 -26.93 12.84
CA ILE A 146 12.04 -26.30 13.40
C ILE A 146 11.61 -25.15 14.30
N ALA A 147 12.15 -25.05 15.51
CA ALA A 147 11.86 -23.97 16.45
C ALA A 147 12.33 -22.59 15.92
N TRP A 148 13.38 -22.58 15.11
CA TRP A 148 13.95 -21.39 14.48
C TRP A 148 13.19 -20.89 13.25
N ASP A 149 12.18 -21.61 12.73
CA ASP A 149 11.28 -21.10 11.70
C ASP A 149 10.42 -19.98 12.29
N VAL A 150 10.71 -18.74 11.90
CA VAL A 150 10.05 -17.55 12.44
C VAL A 150 8.52 -17.57 12.24
N ARG A 151 8.02 -18.29 11.23
CA ARG A 151 6.58 -18.54 11.03
C ARG A 151 5.95 -19.27 12.22
N ARG A 152 6.73 -20.03 12.97
CA ARG A 152 6.30 -20.83 14.12
C ARG A 152 6.42 -20.09 15.45
N LEU A 153 6.86 -18.85 15.45
CA LEU A 153 7.02 -18.04 16.66
C LEU A 153 5.83 -18.12 17.64
N PRO A 154 4.55 -18.10 17.20
CA PRO A 154 3.41 -18.25 18.11
C PRO A 154 3.42 -19.57 18.90
N GLN A 155 4.00 -20.64 18.36
CA GLN A 155 4.09 -21.93 19.03
C GLN A 155 5.07 -21.94 20.19
N LEU A 156 5.98 -20.95 20.25
CA LEU A 156 6.93 -20.74 21.35
C LEU A 156 6.32 -19.99 22.54
N ARG A 157 5.08 -19.53 22.46
CA ARG A 157 4.38 -18.80 23.54
C ARG A 157 4.44 -19.50 24.91
N PRO A 158 4.35 -20.86 25.05
CA PRO A 158 4.52 -21.53 26.33
C PRO A 158 5.90 -21.30 26.97
N TRP A 159 6.92 -20.92 26.22
CA TRP A 159 8.25 -20.63 26.74
C TRP A 159 8.40 -19.22 27.33
N LEU A 160 7.38 -18.38 27.20
CA LEU A 160 7.37 -17.01 27.73
C LEU A 160 7.62 -16.97 29.25
N ASP A 161 7.18 -18.00 29.97
CA ASP A 161 7.41 -18.12 31.41
C ASP A 161 8.90 -18.32 31.80
N ALA A 162 9.73 -18.74 30.85
CA ALA A 162 11.19 -18.84 31.06
C ALA A 162 11.88 -17.48 30.91
N VAL A 163 11.26 -16.52 30.21
CA VAL A 163 11.82 -15.18 29.99
C VAL A 163 11.77 -14.35 31.29
N ALA A 164 12.81 -13.57 31.55
CA ALA A 164 12.88 -12.69 32.73
C ALA A 164 11.67 -11.73 32.77
N PRO A 165 11.08 -11.46 33.96
CA PRO A 165 9.82 -10.73 34.10
C PRO A 165 9.81 -9.32 33.47
N ASP A 166 10.93 -8.61 33.51
CA ASP A 166 11.12 -7.28 32.93
C ASP A 166 11.09 -7.30 31.38
N ARG A 167 11.45 -8.42 30.75
CA ARG A 167 11.51 -8.63 29.30
C ARG A 167 10.24 -9.21 28.70
N ARG A 168 9.43 -9.93 29.49
CA ARG A 168 8.23 -10.65 29.04
C ARG A 168 7.28 -9.79 28.23
N LYS A 169 6.99 -8.57 28.69
CA LYS A 169 6.04 -7.66 28.06
C LYS A 169 6.46 -7.25 26.63
N ALA A 170 7.76 -7.13 26.37
CA ALA A 170 8.27 -6.84 25.03
C ALA A 170 8.08 -8.03 24.09
N VAL A 171 8.44 -9.23 24.52
CA VAL A 171 8.28 -10.47 23.77
C VAL A 171 6.80 -10.80 23.54
N GLU A 172 5.95 -10.62 24.55
CA GLU A 172 4.50 -10.84 24.44
C GLU A 172 3.86 -9.94 23.38
N ARG A 173 4.24 -8.67 23.28
CA ARG A 173 3.76 -7.77 22.21
C ARG A 173 4.12 -8.28 20.82
N VAL A 174 5.28 -8.88 20.64
CA VAL A 174 5.69 -9.46 19.35
C VAL A 174 4.84 -10.71 19.06
N LEU A 175 4.67 -11.60 20.02
CA LEU A 175 3.82 -12.78 19.90
C LEU A 175 2.38 -12.41 19.52
N ASP A 176 1.80 -11.43 20.21
CA ASP A 176 0.45 -10.92 19.93
C ASP A 176 0.33 -10.33 18.52
N ARG A 177 1.37 -9.65 18.05
CA ARG A 177 1.41 -9.12 16.68
C ARG A 177 1.49 -10.24 15.65
N PHE A 178 2.28 -11.27 15.93
CA PHE A 178 2.36 -12.45 15.08
C PHE A 178 1.01 -13.15 14.97
N ASP A 179 0.34 -13.43 16.09
CA ASP A 179 -0.97 -14.07 16.10
C ASP A 179 -2.00 -13.30 15.27
N ARG A 180 -2.07 -11.98 15.47
CA ARG A 180 -3.13 -11.16 14.87
C ARG A 180 -2.85 -10.72 13.44
N GLN A 181 -1.60 -10.52 13.04
CA GLN A 181 -1.26 -9.85 11.78
C GLN A 181 -0.27 -10.62 10.91
N VAL A 182 0.87 -11.07 11.48
CA VAL A 182 1.97 -11.64 10.68
C VAL A 182 1.63 -13.04 10.20
N THR A 183 1.22 -13.95 11.10
CA THR A 183 0.90 -15.34 10.75
C THR A 183 -0.23 -15.47 9.72
N PRO A 184 -1.33 -14.71 9.81
CA PRO A 184 -2.34 -14.73 8.75
C PRO A 184 -1.81 -14.23 7.39
N ALA A 185 -0.98 -13.18 7.39
CA ALA A 185 -0.41 -12.61 6.17
C ALA A 185 0.59 -13.56 5.48
N LEU A 186 1.40 -14.29 6.25
CA LEU A 186 2.37 -15.25 5.71
C LEU A 186 1.75 -16.37 4.86
N ARG A 187 0.47 -16.71 5.09
CA ARG A 187 -0.21 -17.80 4.38
C ARG A 187 -0.42 -17.54 2.89
N SER A 188 -0.45 -16.29 2.48
CA SER A 188 -0.68 -15.87 1.09
C SER A 188 0.59 -15.51 0.34
N LEU A 189 1.77 -15.57 0.99
CA LEU A 189 3.04 -15.21 0.39
C LEU A 189 3.67 -16.38 -0.37
N ARG A 190 4.59 -16.04 -1.27
CA ARG A 190 5.39 -17.02 -2.00
C ARG A 190 6.21 -17.86 -1.02
N ALA A 191 6.16 -19.18 -1.15
CA ALA A 191 6.84 -20.10 -0.28
C ALA A 191 7.70 -21.09 -1.08
N GLN A 192 8.84 -21.49 -0.52
CA GLN A 192 9.75 -22.49 -1.06
C GLN A 192 10.60 -23.10 0.06
N VAL A 193 11.45 -24.05 -0.26
CA VAL A 193 12.53 -24.47 0.64
C VAL A 193 13.57 -23.35 0.70
N VAL A 194 13.95 -22.95 1.90
CA VAL A 194 14.93 -21.91 2.19
C VAL A 194 16.03 -22.45 3.11
N HIS A 195 17.15 -21.74 3.18
CA HIS A 195 18.25 -22.07 4.09
C HIS A 195 17.86 -21.90 5.57
N ASN A 196 17.13 -20.83 5.86
CA ASN A 196 16.58 -20.48 7.18
C ASN A 196 17.60 -20.20 8.29
N ASP A 197 18.90 -20.22 7.97
CA ASP A 197 19.99 -19.94 8.92
C ASP A 197 21.22 -19.32 8.22
N PHE A 198 20.98 -18.42 7.25
CA PHE A 198 22.03 -17.64 6.57
C PHE A 198 22.54 -16.53 7.51
N ALA A 199 23.33 -16.94 8.52
CA ALA A 199 23.83 -16.11 9.60
C ALA A 199 25.37 -15.96 9.54
N PRO A 200 25.97 -14.96 10.20
CA PRO A 200 27.43 -14.79 10.25
C PRO A 200 28.18 -16.03 10.75
N THR A 201 27.57 -16.84 11.59
CA THR A 201 28.14 -18.10 12.10
C THR A 201 28.19 -19.21 11.05
N ASN A 202 27.38 -19.12 10.00
CA ASN A 202 27.23 -20.15 8.96
C ASN A 202 27.76 -19.69 7.59
N VAL A 203 28.35 -18.49 7.52
CA VAL A 203 28.95 -17.96 6.32
C VAL A 203 30.42 -17.67 6.55
N LEU A 204 31.26 -17.95 5.54
CA LEU A 204 32.68 -17.62 5.54
C LEU A 204 32.94 -16.50 4.54
N VAL A 205 33.86 -15.60 4.90
CA VAL A 205 34.30 -14.49 4.03
C VAL A 205 35.82 -14.54 3.85
N GLY A 206 36.25 -14.13 2.66
CA GLY A 206 37.65 -13.93 2.33
C GLY A 206 38.23 -12.63 2.90
N GLU A 207 39.50 -12.33 2.58
CA GLU A 207 40.16 -11.08 2.98
C GLU A 207 39.50 -9.85 2.33
N ASP A 208 38.98 -10.00 1.12
CA ASP A 208 38.23 -8.99 0.37
C ASP A 208 36.75 -8.86 0.81
N ARG A 209 36.36 -9.56 1.88
CA ARG A 209 35.00 -9.63 2.43
C ARG A 209 33.96 -10.27 1.49
N SER A 210 34.38 -10.88 0.38
CA SER A 210 33.48 -11.71 -0.44
C SER A 210 33.12 -13.00 0.28
N VAL A 211 31.89 -13.52 0.05
CA VAL A 211 31.46 -14.79 0.62
C VAL A 211 32.21 -15.94 -0.06
N THR A 212 32.95 -16.72 0.73
CA THR A 212 33.77 -17.87 0.29
C THR A 212 33.25 -19.20 0.78
N GLY A 213 32.21 -19.20 1.65
CA GLY A 213 31.57 -20.43 2.13
C GLY A 213 30.18 -20.17 2.69
N ILE A 214 29.25 -21.07 2.35
CA ILE A 214 27.91 -21.15 2.95
C ILE A 214 27.80 -22.55 3.55
N THR A 215 27.58 -22.62 4.85
CA THR A 215 27.61 -23.86 5.62
C THR A 215 26.34 -24.03 6.43
N ASP A 216 26.20 -25.16 7.07
CA ASP A 216 25.11 -25.55 7.97
C ASP A 216 23.70 -25.47 7.37
N PHE A 217 23.37 -26.48 6.58
CA PHE A 217 22.05 -26.67 5.96
C PHE A 217 21.05 -27.40 6.90
N GLY A 218 21.33 -27.45 8.22
CA GLY A 218 20.52 -28.18 9.20
C GLY A 218 19.14 -27.64 9.44
N ASP A 219 18.97 -26.33 9.29
CA ASP A 219 17.70 -25.63 9.57
C ASP A 219 16.87 -25.31 8.32
N MET A 220 17.16 -26.02 7.21
CA MET A 220 16.35 -25.86 5.98
C MET A 220 14.90 -26.24 6.20
N THR A 221 14.00 -25.40 5.71
CA THR A 221 12.55 -25.63 5.84
C THR A 221 11.77 -25.03 4.67
N HIS A 222 10.57 -25.56 4.40
CA HIS A 222 9.63 -24.96 3.46
C HIS A 222 8.81 -23.89 4.19
N THR A 223 9.10 -22.62 3.90
CA THR A 223 8.44 -21.47 4.54
C THR A 223 8.27 -20.33 3.55
N ALA A 224 7.68 -19.20 3.99
CA ALA A 224 7.58 -18.02 3.13
C ALA A 224 8.99 -17.52 2.76
N LEU A 225 9.19 -17.22 1.48
CA LEU A 225 10.49 -16.79 0.93
C LEU A 225 11.13 -15.65 1.74
N VAL A 226 10.34 -14.70 2.16
CA VAL A 226 10.78 -13.51 2.91
C VAL A 226 11.25 -13.82 4.33
N CYS A 227 10.96 -15.01 4.88
CA CYS A 227 11.49 -15.44 6.18
C CYS A 227 13.00 -15.66 6.13
N ASP A 228 13.53 -16.16 5.00
CA ASP A 228 14.98 -16.34 4.80
C ASP A 228 15.74 -15.01 4.83
N LEU A 229 15.21 -13.99 4.15
CA LEU A 229 15.74 -12.63 4.22
C LEU A 229 15.73 -12.06 5.65
N ALA A 230 14.66 -12.32 6.40
CA ALA A 230 14.54 -11.82 7.76
C ALA A 230 15.58 -12.48 8.70
N VAL A 231 15.83 -13.78 8.54
CA VAL A 231 16.89 -14.50 9.26
C VAL A 231 18.27 -13.96 8.86
N ALA A 232 18.54 -13.83 7.55
CA ALA A 232 19.80 -13.31 7.05
C ALA A 232 20.12 -11.89 7.55
N ALA A 233 19.10 -11.09 7.84
CA ALA A 233 19.26 -9.75 8.37
C ALA A 233 19.38 -9.71 9.90
N ALA A 234 18.60 -10.51 10.61
CA ALA A 234 18.45 -10.42 12.06
C ALA A 234 19.79 -10.66 12.80
N ASP A 235 20.42 -11.78 12.56
CA ASP A 235 21.65 -12.16 13.27
C ASP A 235 22.84 -11.22 12.88
N LEU A 236 22.84 -10.73 11.64
CA LEU A 236 23.83 -9.76 11.14
C LEU A 236 23.72 -8.38 11.80
N LEU A 237 22.51 -7.98 12.12
CA LEU A 237 22.22 -6.64 12.66
C LEU A 237 22.05 -6.64 14.19
N ALA A 238 22.19 -7.81 14.84
CA ALA A 238 22.14 -7.91 16.29
C ALA A 238 23.23 -7.04 16.95
N GLY A 239 22.89 -6.39 18.06
CA GLY A 239 23.81 -5.52 18.80
C GLY A 239 24.00 -4.11 18.22
N ARG A 240 23.40 -3.77 17.06
CA ARG A 240 23.45 -2.43 16.46
C ARG A 240 22.30 -1.54 16.96
N ASP A 241 22.58 -0.27 17.16
CA ASP A 241 21.55 0.71 17.50
C ASP A 241 20.77 1.21 16.28
N ASP A 242 21.37 1.13 15.08
CA ASP A 242 20.84 1.60 13.79
C ASP A 242 20.19 0.49 12.96
N VAL A 243 19.72 -0.60 13.60
CA VAL A 243 19.17 -1.81 12.96
C VAL A 243 18.17 -1.48 11.85
N ALA A 244 17.23 -0.57 12.11
CA ALA A 244 16.18 -0.26 11.14
C ALA A 244 16.70 0.48 9.90
N GLU A 245 17.74 1.30 10.03
CA GLU A 245 18.40 1.97 8.90
C GLU A 245 19.22 0.96 8.09
N MET A 246 20.01 0.15 8.78
CA MET A 246 20.89 -0.84 8.13
C MET A 246 20.11 -1.96 7.45
N LEU A 247 18.96 -2.35 7.97
CA LEU A 247 18.07 -3.34 7.37
C LEU A 247 17.69 -2.97 5.92
N HIS A 248 17.55 -1.68 5.60
CA HIS A 248 17.27 -1.22 4.24
C HIS A 248 18.32 -1.65 3.22
N HIS A 249 19.60 -1.71 3.62
CA HIS A 249 20.69 -2.10 2.72
C HIS A 249 20.66 -3.61 2.43
N VAL A 250 20.34 -4.43 3.43
CA VAL A 250 20.16 -5.89 3.24
C VAL A 250 18.97 -6.16 2.32
N ILE A 251 17.83 -5.52 2.59
CA ILE A 251 16.62 -5.63 1.76
C ILE A 251 16.91 -5.22 0.31
N ALA A 252 17.58 -4.09 0.09
CA ALA A 252 17.90 -3.61 -1.25
C ALA A 252 18.81 -4.58 -2.01
N GLY A 253 19.79 -5.18 -1.31
CA GLY A 253 20.64 -6.19 -1.91
C GLY A 253 19.91 -7.46 -2.31
N TYR A 254 19.01 -7.94 -1.47
CA TYR A 254 18.15 -9.09 -1.78
C TYR A 254 17.24 -8.83 -2.97
N ASP A 255 16.60 -7.65 -2.98
CA ASP A 255 15.68 -7.19 -4.02
C ASP A 255 16.37 -7.04 -5.40
N ASP A 256 17.66 -6.64 -5.45
CA ASP A 256 18.49 -6.62 -6.67
C ASP A 256 18.53 -8.00 -7.39
N ILE A 257 18.36 -9.09 -6.65
CA ILE A 257 18.51 -10.46 -7.14
C ILE A 257 17.16 -11.18 -7.23
N THR A 258 16.37 -11.08 -6.17
CA THR A 258 15.06 -11.72 -6.03
C THR A 258 14.06 -10.63 -5.66
N PRO A 259 13.30 -10.10 -6.64
CA PRO A 259 12.32 -9.04 -6.40
C PRO A 259 11.35 -9.40 -5.28
N ILE A 260 11.20 -8.48 -4.33
CA ILE A 260 10.36 -8.65 -3.15
C ILE A 260 9.02 -7.97 -3.43
N GLU A 261 7.93 -8.72 -3.31
CA GLU A 261 6.57 -8.21 -3.45
C GLU A 261 6.25 -7.17 -2.34
N PRO A 262 5.38 -6.18 -2.59
CA PRO A 262 5.05 -5.15 -1.60
C PRO A 262 4.55 -5.72 -0.26
N GLU A 263 3.76 -6.78 -0.30
CA GLU A 263 3.24 -7.48 0.88
C GLU A 263 4.35 -8.18 1.67
N GLU A 264 5.31 -8.78 0.98
CA GLU A 264 6.50 -9.40 1.58
C GLU A 264 7.38 -8.34 2.23
N ARG A 265 7.66 -7.24 1.52
CA ARG A 265 8.48 -6.12 2.01
C ARG A 265 7.91 -5.50 3.28
N ALA A 266 6.59 -5.36 3.35
CA ALA A 266 5.90 -4.81 4.52
C ALA A 266 6.07 -5.66 5.78
N LEU A 267 6.31 -6.96 5.64
CA LEU A 267 6.47 -7.89 6.76
C LEU A 267 7.91 -8.06 7.24
N VAL A 268 8.93 -7.70 6.44
CA VAL A 268 10.35 -7.91 6.81
C VAL A 268 10.69 -7.36 8.20
N PRO A 269 10.33 -6.12 8.59
CA PRO A 269 10.63 -5.61 9.93
C PRO A 269 10.00 -6.43 11.05
N ASP A 270 8.77 -6.92 10.83
CA ASP A 270 8.08 -7.78 11.81
C ASP A 270 8.74 -9.15 11.92
N LEU A 271 9.18 -9.72 10.81
CA LEU A 271 9.87 -11.02 10.78
C LEU A 271 11.24 -10.94 11.44
N VAL A 272 12.00 -9.86 11.20
CA VAL A 272 13.27 -9.59 11.90
C VAL A 272 13.04 -9.47 13.41
N THR A 273 12.02 -8.68 13.82
CA THR A 273 11.65 -8.57 15.24
C THR A 273 11.22 -9.92 15.83
N GLY A 274 10.50 -10.72 15.02
CA GLY A 274 10.10 -12.08 15.39
C GLY A 274 11.29 -13.03 15.57
N ARG A 275 12.33 -12.94 14.75
CA ARG A 275 13.56 -13.72 14.91
C ARG A 275 14.25 -13.39 16.21
N TYR A 276 14.37 -12.11 16.59
CA TYR A 276 14.90 -11.72 17.91
C TYR A 276 14.05 -12.25 19.07
N ALA A 277 12.73 -12.20 18.95
CA ALA A 277 11.85 -12.75 19.97
C ALA A 277 11.99 -14.29 20.09
N ALA A 278 12.18 -14.99 18.97
CA ALA A 278 12.47 -16.42 18.96
C ALA A 278 13.79 -16.72 19.66
N SER A 279 14.85 -15.94 19.37
CA SER A 279 16.15 -16.09 20.05
C SER A 279 16.03 -15.95 21.57
N VAL A 280 15.33 -14.90 22.04
CA VAL A 280 15.09 -14.70 23.47
C VAL A 280 14.32 -15.86 24.09
N LEU A 281 13.25 -16.34 23.46
CA LEU A 281 12.42 -17.44 23.96
C LEU A 281 13.18 -18.76 24.00
N ILE A 282 13.89 -19.10 22.91
CA ILE A 282 14.64 -20.36 22.78
C ILE A 282 15.79 -20.39 23.81
N THR A 283 16.55 -19.30 23.91
CA THR A 283 17.67 -19.20 24.84
C THR A 283 17.19 -19.26 26.29
N ALA A 284 16.14 -18.50 26.65
CA ALA A 284 15.59 -18.52 27.99
C ALA A 284 15.08 -19.93 28.39
N TRP A 285 14.40 -20.61 27.48
CA TRP A 285 13.94 -21.99 27.69
C TRP A 285 15.12 -22.98 27.85
N ARG A 286 16.14 -22.91 26.97
CA ARG A 286 17.36 -23.76 27.06
C ARG A 286 18.13 -23.50 28.34
N THR A 287 18.27 -22.25 28.76
CA THR A 287 18.92 -21.87 30.02
C THR A 287 18.22 -22.54 31.20
N ARG A 288 16.88 -22.45 31.22
CA ARG A 288 16.08 -23.05 32.32
C ARG A 288 16.12 -24.59 32.33
N GLU A 289 15.97 -25.23 31.16
CA GLU A 289 15.85 -26.71 31.08
C GLU A 289 17.18 -27.43 30.92
N GLN A 290 18.21 -26.78 30.37
CA GLN A 290 19.48 -27.41 29.99
C GLN A 290 20.72 -26.77 30.63
N GLY A 291 20.55 -25.66 31.38
CA GLY A 291 21.66 -24.97 32.05
C GLY A 291 22.61 -24.21 31.12
N TRP A 292 22.13 -23.74 29.99
CA TRP A 292 22.93 -22.97 29.02
C TRP A 292 23.33 -21.59 29.57
N ALA A 293 24.46 -21.04 29.08
CA ALA A 293 24.92 -19.70 29.47
C ALA A 293 24.15 -18.59 28.78
N PRO A 294 23.80 -17.44 29.48
CA PRO A 294 22.83 -16.48 29.03
C PRO A 294 23.34 -15.38 28.06
N GLU A 295 24.57 -15.41 27.56
CA GLU A 295 25.19 -14.31 26.81
C GLU A 295 24.47 -13.93 25.51
N ILE A 296 23.87 -14.89 24.78
CA ILE A 296 23.17 -14.66 23.50
C ILE A 296 21.82 -13.94 23.69
N ASP A 297 21.23 -14.04 24.89
CA ASP A 297 19.92 -13.45 25.21
C ASP A 297 19.98 -11.89 25.27
N GLU A 298 21.09 -11.31 25.71
CA GLU A 298 21.23 -9.86 25.89
C GLU A 298 21.29 -9.10 24.56
N GLU A 299 22.02 -9.61 23.57
CA GLU A 299 22.12 -8.97 22.24
C GLU A 299 20.82 -9.06 21.47
N ALA A 300 20.18 -10.22 21.45
CA ALA A 300 18.88 -10.43 20.81
C ALA A 300 17.80 -9.54 21.46
N TYR A 301 17.80 -9.42 22.77
CA TYR A 301 16.82 -8.57 23.46
C TYR A 301 17.04 -7.09 23.19
N ARG A 302 18.31 -6.59 23.21
CA ARG A 302 18.61 -5.20 22.83
C ARG A 302 18.18 -4.88 21.40
N ALA A 303 18.43 -5.80 20.45
CA ALA A 303 18.01 -5.67 19.07
C ALA A 303 16.48 -5.67 18.94
N LEU A 304 15.79 -6.54 19.67
CA LEU A 304 14.33 -6.57 19.73
C LEU A 304 13.77 -5.23 20.25
N GLU A 305 14.32 -4.68 21.33
CA GLU A 305 13.92 -3.37 21.83
C GLU A 305 14.22 -2.24 20.84
N ALA A 306 15.37 -2.27 20.16
CA ALA A 306 15.72 -1.29 19.14
C ALA A 306 14.72 -1.31 17.99
N MET A 307 14.33 -2.51 17.52
CA MET A 307 13.29 -2.67 16.49
C MET A 307 11.93 -2.19 16.98
N LEU A 308 11.53 -2.53 18.19
CA LEU A 308 10.28 -2.05 18.79
C LEU A 308 10.25 -0.54 18.98
N ARG A 309 11.37 0.09 19.37
CA ARG A 309 11.51 1.55 19.42
C ARG A 309 11.42 2.18 18.02
N SER A 310 12.09 1.62 17.04
CA SER A 310 12.06 2.09 15.65
C SER A 310 10.68 1.97 15.03
N THR A 311 10.01 0.83 15.20
CA THR A 311 8.63 0.63 14.73
C THR A 311 7.63 1.50 15.50
N ALA A 312 7.88 1.83 16.76
CA ALA A 312 7.08 2.77 17.53
C ALA A 312 7.41 4.24 17.18
N ALA A 313 8.66 4.57 16.90
CA ALA A 313 9.09 5.90 16.46
C ALA A 313 8.63 6.23 15.04
N THR A 314 8.46 5.23 14.17
CA THR A 314 7.89 5.39 12.81
C THR A 314 6.36 5.59 12.84
N ARG A 315 5.68 5.22 13.91
CA ARG A 315 4.24 5.46 14.11
C ARG A 315 4.02 6.34 15.32
N ARG A 316 3.93 7.66 15.07
CA ARG A 316 3.44 8.59 16.10
C ARG A 316 2.11 8.07 16.64
N SER A 317 1.89 8.15 17.97
CA SER A 317 0.56 7.88 18.51
C SER A 317 -0.45 8.84 17.89
N THR A 318 -1.72 8.44 17.82
CA THR A 318 -2.78 9.32 17.30
C THR A 318 -2.80 10.66 18.05
N ALA A 319 -2.60 10.64 19.36
CA ALA A 319 -2.54 11.84 20.19
C ALA A 319 -1.32 12.74 19.86
N ASP A 320 -0.14 12.14 19.63
CA ASP A 320 1.07 12.89 19.24
C ASP A 320 0.92 13.49 17.84
N LEU A 321 0.33 12.72 16.92
CA LEU A 321 0.05 13.19 15.56
C LEU A 321 -0.93 14.36 15.56
N LEU A 322 -1.99 14.29 16.35
CA LEU A 322 -2.96 15.38 16.52
C LEU A 322 -2.31 16.64 17.13
N ARG A 323 -1.49 16.49 18.18
CA ARG A 323 -0.74 17.63 18.75
C ARG A 323 0.19 18.27 17.73
N SER A 324 0.94 17.45 16.98
CA SER A 324 1.83 17.96 15.94
C SER A 324 1.05 18.63 14.81
N ARG A 325 -0.06 18.03 14.36
CA ARG A 325 -0.93 18.58 13.33
C ARG A 325 -1.49 19.95 13.72
N SER A 326 -2.06 20.08 14.91
CA SER A 326 -2.58 21.36 15.39
C SER A 326 -1.50 22.45 15.45
N ARG A 327 -0.27 22.08 15.83
CA ARG A 327 0.85 23.03 15.87
C ARG A 327 1.36 23.43 14.49
N THR A 328 1.35 22.52 13.49
CA THR A 328 2.01 22.72 12.20
C THR A 328 1.04 23.02 11.06
N LEU A 329 -0.17 22.47 11.10
CA LEU A 329 -1.20 22.63 10.08
C LEU A 329 -2.38 23.48 10.57
N GLY A 330 -2.35 23.93 11.83
CA GLY A 330 -3.37 24.80 12.41
C GLY A 330 -4.71 24.10 12.59
N ALA A 331 -5.79 24.86 12.40
CA ALA A 331 -7.17 24.46 12.65
C ALA A 331 -7.86 23.79 11.43
N LEU A 332 -7.09 23.19 10.52
CA LEU A 332 -7.69 22.46 9.39
C LEU A 332 -8.58 21.33 9.91
N GLU A 333 -9.84 21.35 9.48
CA GLU A 333 -10.86 20.38 9.91
C GLU A 333 -10.51 18.93 9.57
N LEU A 334 -10.96 18.02 10.43
CA LEU A 334 -10.95 16.58 10.22
C LEU A 334 -12.39 16.10 9.98
N SER A 335 -12.54 15.05 9.20
CA SER A 335 -13.85 14.60 8.73
C SER A 335 -14.77 14.08 9.82
N TYR A 336 -14.22 13.68 10.99
CA TYR A 336 -14.99 13.07 12.09
C TYR A 336 -14.59 13.69 13.43
N THR A 337 -15.53 13.75 14.37
CA THR A 337 -15.29 14.25 15.73
C THR A 337 -14.20 13.47 16.44
N GLN A 338 -14.18 12.15 16.28
CA GLN A 338 -13.06 11.32 16.67
C GLN A 338 -12.18 11.05 15.43
N PRO A 339 -11.02 11.68 15.31
CA PRO A 339 -10.17 11.57 14.14
C PRO A 339 -9.69 10.17 13.85
N LEU A 340 -9.74 9.77 12.59
CA LEU A 340 -9.20 8.51 12.13
C LEU A 340 -7.72 8.65 11.78
N HIS A 341 -6.88 7.87 12.44
CA HIS A 341 -5.47 7.73 12.09
C HIS A 341 -5.31 6.60 11.06
N LEU A 342 -5.49 6.94 9.79
CA LEU A 342 -5.38 5.99 8.68
C LEU A 342 -3.92 5.70 8.35
N VAL A 343 -3.59 4.43 8.13
CA VAL A 343 -2.20 3.96 7.88
C VAL A 343 -2.04 3.20 6.56
N SER A 344 -3.13 2.70 5.98
CA SER A 344 -3.11 2.06 4.66
C SER A 344 -4.51 1.99 4.07
N GLY A 345 -4.58 1.75 2.76
CA GLY A 345 -5.84 1.52 2.05
C GLY A 345 -5.63 0.53 0.91
N ARG A 346 -6.64 -0.28 0.59
CA ARG A 346 -6.66 -1.18 -0.57
C ARG A 346 -8.08 -1.36 -1.08
N GLY A 347 -8.29 -1.16 -2.39
CA GLY A 347 -9.62 -1.20 -2.97
C GLY A 347 -10.55 -0.21 -2.28
N VAL A 348 -11.68 -0.66 -1.80
CA VAL A 348 -12.66 0.17 -1.10
C VAL A 348 -12.45 0.26 0.41
N PHE A 349 -11.38 -0.34 0.95
CA PHE A 349 -11.14 -0.39 2.39
C PHE A 349 -9.94 0.45 2.82
N LEU A 350 -10.11 1.14 3.94
CA LEU A 350 -9.07 1.85 4.68
C LEU A 350 -8.78 1.14 6.00
N LYS A 351 -7.52 1.20 6.47
CA LYS A 351 -7.10 0.63 7.74
C LYS A 351 -6.55 1.72 8.64
N ALA A 352 -7.03 1.77 9.87
CA ALA A 352 -6.56 2.68 10.89
C ALA A 352 -5.40 2.07 11.72
N ALA A 353 -4.70 2.92 12.46
CA ALA A 353 -3.56 2.55 13.29
C ALA A 353 -3.92 1.59 14.44
N ASP A 354 -5.16 1.61 14.90
CA ASP A 354 -5.73 0.68 15.90
C ASP A 354 -6.08 -0.71 15.34
N GLY A 355 -5.90 -0.89 14.01
CA GLY A 355 -6.18 -2.13 13.30
C GLY A 355 -7.59 -2.23 12.70
N ARG A 356 -8.51 -1.33 13.03
CA ARG A 356 -9.86 -1.31 12.45
C ARG A 356 -9.81 -1.08 10.95
N ARG A 357 -10.71 -1.74 10.24
CA ARG A 357 -10.95 -1.52 8.81
C ARG A 357 -12.23 -0.72 8.63
N TYR A 358 -12.20 0.18 7.65
CA TYR A 358 -13.35 1.01 7.29
C TYR A 358 -13.65 0.84 5.80
N LEU A 359 -14.90 0.59 5.48
CA LEU A 359 -15.43 0.65 4.12
C LEU A 359 -15.54 2.12 3.73
N ASP A 360 -14.88 2.52 2.65
CA ASP A 360 -14.88 3.89 2.17
C ASP A 360 -16.04 4.12 1.18
N ALA A 361 -17.13 4.65 1.69
CA ALA A 361 -18.27 5.08 0.88
C ALA A 361 -18.32 6.61 0.68
N TYR A 362 -17.18 7.31 0.92
CA TYR A 362 -17.12 8.77 0.86
C TYR A 362 -16.13 9.33 -0.17
N ASN A 363 -14.92 8.75 -0.25
CA ASN A 363 -13.84 9.34 -1.04
C ASN A 363 -13.95 9.02 -2.53
N ASN A 364 -14.27 10.01 -3.32
CA ASN A 364 -14.32 9.90 -4.78
C ASN A 364 -13.00 10.22 -5.48
N VAL A 365 -11.94 10.54 -4.72
CA VAL A 365 -10.60 10.83 -5.25
C VAL A 365 -9.91 9.53 -5.72
N PRO A 366 -9.81 8.46 -4.90
CA PRO A 366 -9.31 7.17 -5.35
C PRO A 366 -10.40 6.42 -6.14
N VAL A 367 -10.66 6.87 -7.36
CA VAL A 367 -11.79 6.41 -8.19
C VAL A 367 -11.77 4.90 -8.47
N LEU A 368 -10.57 4.32 -8.62
CA LEU A 368 -10.33 2.88 -8.78
C LEU A 368 -10.10 2.17 -7.44
N GLY A 369 -10.34 2.86 -6.32
CA GLY A 369 -9.98 2.40 -4.99
C GLY A 369 -8.56 2.75 -4.57
N HIS A 370 -8.30 2.56 -3.28
CA HIS A 370 -7.02 2.89 -2.65
C HIS A 370 -5.90 1.97 -3.14
N SER A 371 -4.71 2.55 -3.37
CA SER A 371 -3.49 1.85 -3.76
C SER A 371 -3.67 0.92 -4.98
N HIS A 372 -4.40 1.39 -6.00
CA HIS A 372 -4.67 0.58 -7.20
C HIS A 372 -3.36 0.20 -7.92
N PRO A 373 -3.12 -1.10 -8.23
CA PRO A 373 -1.84 -1.57 -8.77
C PRO A 373 -1.47 -0.93 -10.12
N ALA A 374 -2.43 -0.75 -11.04
CA ALA A 374 -2.17 -0.15 -12.34
C ALA A 374 -1.62 1.28 -12.20
N VAL A 375 -2.21 2.09 -11.30
CA VAL A 375 -1.78 3.48 -11.08
C VAL A 375 -0.42 3.53 -10.36
N THR A 376 -0.23 2.73 -9.30
CA THR A 376 1.03 2.71 -8.56
C THR A 376 2.20 2.24 -9.43
N SER A 377 2.00 1.23 -10.27
CA SER A 377 3.01 0.72 -11.21
C SER A 377 3.34 1.74 -12.30
N ALA A 378 2.32 2.38 -12.91
CA ALA A 378 2.50 3.38 -13.96
C ALA A 378 3.29 4.60 -13.45
N VAL A 379 2.92 5.12 -12.27
CA VAL A 379 3.61 6.25 -11.64
C VAL A 379 5.05 5.89 -11.28
N SER A 380 5.27 4.73 -10.66
CA SER A 380 6.61 4.29 -10.25
C SER A 380 7.54 4.09 -11.46
N ALA A 381 7.05 3.44 -12.51
CA ALA A 381 7.81 3.23 -13.74
C ALA A 381 8.17 4.57 -14.43
N GLN A 382 7.21 5.50 -14.49
CA GLN A 382 7.45 6.80 -15.11
C GLN A 382 8.42 7.67 -14.29
N LEU A 383 8.32 7.66 -12.96
CA LEU A 383 9.28 8.36 -12.09
C LEU A 383 10.69 7.80 -12.22
N ALA A 384 10.83 6.49 -12.38
CA ALA A 384 12.13 5.85 -12.60
C ALA A 384 12.75 6.20 -13.98
N ARG A 385 11.91 6.56 -14.96
CA ARG A 385 12.34 6.93 -16.32
C ARG A 385 12.63 8.42 -16.47
N LEU A 386 11.64 9.26 -16.19
CA LEU A 386 11.72 10.72 -16.34
C LEU A 386 10.47 11.37 -15.74
N ASN A 387 10.65 12.44 -14.97
CA ASN A 387 9.57 13.33 -14.55
C ASN A 387 10.01 14.79 -14.73
N THR A 388 9.42 15.47 -15.72
CA THR A 388 9.76 16.87 -16.05
C THR A 388 8.53 17.61 -16.59
N ASN A 389 8.68 18.90 -16.90
CA ASN A 389 7.61 19.77 -17.34
C ASN A 389 7.24 19.60 -18.84
N SER A 390 6.07 20.11 -19.22
CA SER A 390 5.50 19.98 -20.57
C SER A 390 6.18 20.83 -21.67
N ARG A 391 7.20 21.65 -21.34
CA ARG A 391 7.98 22.39 -22.36
C ARG A 391 8.95 21.51 -23.12
N TYR A 392 9.18 20.28 -22.67
CA TYR A 392 9.92 19.26 -23.43
C TYR A 392 8.95 18.32 -24.12
N LEU A 393 9.25 17.96 -25.37
CA LEU A 393 8.42 17.00 -26.12
C LEU A 393 8.51 15.62 -25.47
N GLN A 394 7.35 15.05 -25.10
CA GLN A 394 7.20 13.80 -24.40
C GLN A 394 5.90 13.10 -24.79
N ASP A 395 5.90 11.75 -24.79
CA ASP A 395 4.76 10.95 -25.21
C ASP A 395 3.57 11.08 -24.25
N ALA A 396 3.77 10.93 -22.94
CA ALA A 396 2.71 10.78 -21.96
C ALA A 396 1.70 11.94 -21.91
N PRO A 397 2.09 13.26 -21.97
CA PRO A 397 1.12 14.34 -22.05
C PRO A 397 0.30 14.35 -23.34
N VAL A 398 0.92 14.00 -24.48
CA VAL A 398 0.25 13.93 -25.77
C VAL A 398 -0.74 12.78 -25.79
N GLU A 399 -0.31 11.59 -25.41
CA GLU A 399 -1.15 10.39 -25.32
C GLU A 399 -2.35 10.62 -24.39
N LEU A 400 -2.13 11.26 -23.22
CA LEU A 400 -3.23 11.60 -22.31
C LEU A 400 -4.22 12.55 -22.96
N ALA A 401 -3.74 13.59 -23.65
CA ALA A 401 -4.61 14.54 -24.35
C ALA A 401 -5.43 13.83 -25.45
N GLU A 402 -4.79 12.99 -26.27
CA GLU A 402 -5.46 12.23 -27.32
C GLU A 402 -6.53 11.26 -26.74
N GLN A 403 -6.20 10.53 -25.67
CA GLN A 403 -7.16 9.62 -25.02
C GLN A 403 -8.33 10.39 -24.39
N LEU A 404 -8.10 11.54 -23.77
CA LEU A 404 -9.18 12.38 -23.23
C LEU A 404 -10.10 12.87 -24.35
N LEU A 405 -9.52 13.42 -25.42
CA LEU A 405 -10.29 13.93 -26.57
C LEU A 405 -11.11 12.84 -27.23
N ALA A 406 -10.59 11.61 -27.35
CA ALA A 406 -11.31 10.48 -27.92
C ALA A 406 -12.58 10.10 -27.12
N THR A 407 -12.68 10.49 -25.84
CA THR A 407 -13.87 10.24 -25.00
C THR A 407 -14.91 11.37 -25.02
N LEU A 408 -14.60 12.43 -25.71
CA LEU A 408 -15.38 13.68 -25.73
C LEU A 408 -15.98 13.94 -27.13
N PRO A 409 -17.04 14.76 -27.25
CA PRO A 409 -17.55 15.17 -28.53
C PRO A 409 -16.51 15.88 -29.43
N ASP A 410 -16.56 15.67 -30.74
CA ASP A 410 -15.60 16.17 -31.76
C ASP A 410 -15.33 17.68 -31.75
N ARG A 411 -16.21 18.47 -31.13
CA ARG A 411 -16.01 19.92 -30.96
C ARG A 411 -14.89 20.31 -30.02
N PHE A 412 -14.43 19.36 -29.18
CA PHE A 412 -13.32 19.54 -28.25
C PHE A 412 -12.03 19.00 -28.90
N ASP A 413 -11.02 19.85 -28.99
CA ASP A 413 -9.78 19.56 -29.71
C ASP A 413 -8.51 20.11 -29.02
N ARG A 414 -8.67 20.73 -27.82
CA ARG A 414 -7.56 21.21 -26.98
C ARG A 414 -7.68 20.74 -25.54
N VAL A 415 -6.55 20.35 -24.96
CA VAL A 415 -6.41 19.98 -23.55
C VAL A 415 -5.31 20.81 -22.92
N LEU A 416 -5.60 21.52 -21.84
CA LEU A 416 -4.62 22.19 -21.00
C LEU A 416 -4.52 21.45 -19.68
N LEU A 417 -3.37 20.83 -19.40
CA LEU A 417 -3.13 20.06 -18.20
C LEU A 417 -2.70 20.96 -17.03
N VAL A 418 -3.31 20.73 -15.87
CA VAL A 418 -3.03 21.42 -14.59
C VAL A 418 -3.00 20.39 -13.45
N ASN A 419 -3.02 20.79 -12.17
CA ASN A 419 -2.77 19.88 -11.04
C ASN A 419 -3.97 19.68 -10.12
N SER A 420 -4.96 20.54 -10.18
CA SER A 420 -6.15 20.49 -9.33
C SER A 420 -7.39 21.00 -10.05
N GLY A 421 -8.58 20.56 -9.59
CA GLY A 421 -9.85 21.09 -10.08
C GLY A 421 -9.99 22.60 -9.86
N SER A 422 -9.38 23.14 -8.79
CA SER A 422 -9.34 24.59 -8.56
C SER A 422 -8.58 25.33 -9.65
N GLU A 423 -7.40 24.82 -10.05
CA GLU A 423 -6.63 25.37 -11.16
C GLU A 423 -7.39 25.22 -12.49
N ALA A 424 -8.05 24.10 -12.72
CA ALA A 424 -8.83 23.86 -13.93
C ALA A 424 -10.01 24.86 -14.06
N ASN A 425 -10.78 25.03 -12.99
CA ASN A 425 -11.89 25.97 -12.98
C ASN A 425 -11.41 27.43 -13.08
N ASP A 426 -10.30 27.81 -12.44
CA ASP A 426 -9.67 29.14 -12.57
C ASP A 426 -9.25 29.37 -14.02
N LEU A 427 -8.59 28.41 -14.63
CA LEU A 427 -8.16 28.53 -16.03
C LEU A 427 -9.34 28.60 -16.99
N ALA A 428 -10.37 27.78 -16.81
CA ALA A 428 -11.58 27.82 -17.62
C ALA A 428 -12.30 29.19 -17.50
N TRP A 429 -12.37 29.74 -16.29
CA TRP A 429 -12.89 31.08 -16.04
C TRP A 429 -12.07 32.16 -16.76
N ARG A 430 -10.74 32.09 -16.73
CA ARG A 430 -9.86 33.02 -17.44
C ARG A 430 -10.05 32.96 -18.96
N ILE A 431 -10.16 31.73 -19.51
CA ILE A 431 -10.44 31.51 -20.93
C ILE A 431 -11.79 32.12 -21.30
N ALA A 432 -12.83 31.87 -20.50
CA ALA A 432 -14.17 32.40 -20.76
C ALA A 432 -14.21 33.93 -20.73
N ARG A 433 -13.55 34.56 -19.77
CA ARG A 433 -13.42 36.03 -19.72
C ARG A 433 -12.68 36.61 -20.91
N HIS A 434 -11.61 35.93 -21.32
CA HIS A 434 -10.84 36.37 -22.50
C HIS A 434 -11.70 36.29 -23.78
N ALA A 435 -12.41 35.20 -23.95
CA ALA A 435 -13.21 34.96 -25.15
C ALA A 435 -14.45 35.86 -25.24
N THR A 436 -15.09 36.16 -24.12
CA THR A 436 -16.33 36.97 -24.09
C THR A 436 -16.10 38.46 -23.86
N GLY A 437 -14.95 38.84 -23.32
CA GLY A 437 -14.69 40.20 -22.85
C GLY A 437 -15.52 40.62 -21.64
N ALA A 438 -16.36 39.72 -21.10
CA ALA A 438 -17.22 39.96 -19.95
C ALA A 438 -16.54 39.55 -18.64
N SER A 439 -17.13 39.94 -17.49
CA SER A 439 -16.57 39.60 -16.16
C SER A 439 -17.62 39.04 -15.18
N GLY A 440 -18.86 38.87 -15.61
CA GLY A 440 -19.93 38.31 -14.77
C GLY A 440 -19.97 36.78 -14.80
N GLY A 441 -20.09 36.17 -13.65
CA GLY A 441 -20.18 34.73 -13.48
C GLY A 441 -21.49 34.29 -12.84
N ILE A 442 -21.88 33.03 -13.12
CA ILE A 442 -23.06 32.37 -12.55
C ILE A 442 -22.67 31.06 -11.94
N ALA A 443 -23.10 30.77 -10.69
CA ALA A 443 -22.95 29.49 -10.00
C ALA A 443 -24.27 29.11 -9.30
N THR A 444 -24.41 27.85 -8.92
CA THR A 444 -25.52 27.40 -8.07
C THR A 444 -25.38 27.93 -6.64
N ARG A 445 -26.49 27.96 -5.90
CA ARG A 445 -26.56 28.63 -4.60
C ARG A 445 -25.67 28.06 -3.52
N TRP A 446 -25.24 26.80 -3.64
CA TRP A 446 -24.35 26.15 -2.67
C TRP A 446 -23.17 25.41 -3.34
N ALA A 447 -22.78 25.90 -4.54
CA ALA A 447 -21.70 25.34 -5.32
C ALA A 447 -20.35 25.37 -4.60
N TYR A 448 -19.45 24.45 -5.00
CA TYR A 448 -18.03 24.47 -4.68
C TYR A 448 -17.22 24.17 -5.95
N HIS A 449 -16.41 25.13 -6.40
CA HIS A 449 -15.60 25.00 -7.61
C HIS A 449 -14.10 25.19 -7.36
N GLY A 450 -13.67 25.42 -6.12
CA GLY A 450 -12.26 25.49 -5.75
C GLY A 450 -11.89 26.57 -4.75
N VAL A 451 -10.57 26.69 -4.50
CA VAL A 451 -9.99 27.52 -3.44
C VAL A 451 -9.06 28.64 -3.91
N THR A 452 -8.87 28.84 -5.24
CA THR A 452 -8.21 30.04 -5.76
C THR A 452 -9.12 31.24 -5.58
N GLU A 453 -8.59 32.48 -5.61
CA GLU A 453 -9.41 33.67 -5.49
C GLU A 453 -10.56 33.67 -6.49
N ALA A 454 -10.29 33.32 -7.76
CA ALA A 454 -11.31 33.26 -8.79
C ALA A 454 -12.36 32.17 -8.52
N THR A 455 -11.96 30.96 -8.20
CA THR A 455 -12.90 29.84 -7.96
C THR A 455 -13.59 29.95 -6.60
N PHE A 456 -12.96 30.57 -5.62
CA PHE A 456 -13.60 30.91 -4.34
C PHE A 456 -14.83 31.79 -4.57
N ALA A 457 -14.75 32.72 -5.53
CA ALA A 457 -15.90 33.56 -5.93
C ALA A 457 -17.11 32.73 -6.42
N PHE A 458 -16.90 31.55 -6.98
CA PHE A 458 -17.92 30.58 -7.42
C PHE A 458 -18.24 29.50 -6.37
N SER A 459 -17.68 29.58 -5.14
CA SER A 459 -17.78 28.53 -4.12
C SER A 459 -18.53 29.03 -2.87
N PRO A 460 -19.83 29.32 -2.96
CA PRO A 460 -20.64 29.80 -1.84
C PRO A 460 -20.64 28.85 -0.64
N GLU A 461 -20.42 27.55 -0.83
CA GLU A 461 -20.22 26.60 0.26
C GLU A 461 -19.09 27.04 1.22
N SER A 462 -18.07 27.75 0.70
CA SER A 462 -16.88 28.17 1.46
C SER A 462 -16.95 29.57 2.04
N TRP A 463 -18.01 30.35 1.78
CA TRP A 463 -18.06 31.77 2.21
C TRP A 463 -18.49 31.98 3.65
N GLY A 464 -19.06 30.93 4.30
CA GLY A 464 -19.74 31.10 5.60
C GLY A 464 -20.90 32.12 5.47
N ASP A 465 -20.92 33.15 6.32
CA ASP A 465 -21.92 34.22 6.29
C ASP A 465 -21.58 35.33 5.29
N GLY A 466 -20.59 35.13 4.41
CA GLY A 466 -20.15 36.12 3.43
C GLY A 466 -21.16 36.36 2.30
N ALA A 467 -21.15 37.58 1.73
CA ALA A 467 -21.96 37.89 0.56
C ALA A 467 -21.24 37.47 -0.74
N ALA A 468 -22.05 37.22 -1.78
CA ALA A 468 -21.53 36.95 -3.12
C ALA A 468 -20.71 38.16 -3.63
N PRO A 469 -19.53 37.91 -4.26
CA PRO A 469 -18.78 38.96 -4.95
C PRO A 469 -19.65 39.67 -6.00
N GLY A 470 -19.47 40.98 -6.15
CA GLY A 470 -20.36 41.80 -6.97
C GLY A 470 -20.52 41.39 -8.44
N HIS A 471 -19.58 40.63 -8.98
CA HIS A 471 -19.59 40.08 -10.34
C HIS A 471 -20.18 38.67 -10.45
N ILE A 472 -20.55 38.02 -9.33
CA ILE A 472 -21.13 36.68 -9.33
C ILE A 472 -22.62 36.74 -9.01
N ARG A 473 -23.42 35.91 -9.70
CA ARG A 473 -24.84 35.68 -9.41
C ARG A 473 -25.06 34.21 -9.06
N LEU A 474 -25.84 34.03 -8.00
CA LEU A 474 -26.21 32.67 -7.54
C LEU A 474 -27.61 32.35 -8.04
N VAL A 475 -27.74 31.12 -8.58
CA VAL A 475 -29.02 30.63 -9.11
C VAL A 475 -29.49 29.42 -8.29
N GLU A 476 -30.79 29.27 -8.16
CA GLU A 476 -31.40 28.12 -7.52
C GLU A 476 -31.44 26.95 -8.51
N PRO A 477 -30.85 25.77 -8.17
CA PRO A 477 -30.98 24.58 -9.01
C PRO A 477 -32.45 24.26 -9.33
N GLY A 478 -32.76 23.96 -10.58
CA GLY A 478 -34.13 23.69 -11.03
C GLY A 478 -34.99 24.95 -11.33
N SER A 479 -34.50 26.15 -11.04
CA SER A 479 -35.25 27.39 -11.28
C SER A 479 -34.74 28.15 -12.51
N GLU A 480 -35.44 28.05 -13.63
CA GLU A 480 -35.16 28.84 -14.84
C GLU A 480 -35.34 30.34 -14.59
N ALA A 481 -36.32 30.73 -13.78
CA ALA A 481 -36.57 32.13 -13.43
C ALA A 481 -35.37 32.77 -12.72
N SER A 482 -34.66 32.01 -11.85
CA SER A 482 -33.47 32.51 -11.17
C SER A 482 -32.30 32.69 -12.14
N VAL A 483 -32.15 31.84 -13.16
CA VAL A 483 -31.16 32.00 -14.23
C VAL A 483 -31.45 33.22 -15.08
N THR A 484 -32.70 33.37 -15.51
CA THR A 484 -33.14 34.54 -16.31
C THR A 484 -32.88 35.85 -15.56
N ALA A 485 -33.19 35.92 -14.27
CA ALA A 485 -32.92 37.08 -13.43
C ALA A 485 -31.42 37.38 -13.30
N ALA A 486 -30.60 36.36 -13.08
CA ALA A 486 -29.13 36.48 -12.98
C ALA A 486 -28.52 37.00 -14.28
N VAL A 487 -28.90 36.41 -15.42
CA VAL A 487 -28.47 36.86 -16.76
C VAL A 487 -28.88 38.28 -17.02
N ALA A 488 -30.15 38.66 -16.76
CA ALA A 488 -30.64 40.02 -16.96
C ALA A 488 -29.90 41.04 -16.09
N ASP A 489 -29.55 40.69 -14.88
CA ASP A 489 -28.78 41.54 -13.99
C ASP A 489 -27.33 41.74 -14.46
N LEU A 490 -26.63 40.70 -14.85
CA LEU A 490 -25.26 40.78 -15.37
C LEU A 490 -25.18 41.56 -16.69
N ARG A 491 -26.17 41.43 -17.57
CA ARG A 491 -26.22 42.16 -18.83
C ARG A 491 -26.30 43.66 -18.64
N ARG A 492 -26.76 44.19 -17.50
CA ARG A 492 -26.79 45.64 -17.20
C ARG A 492 -25.42 46.20 -16.81
N GLY A 493 -24.42 45.35 -16.55
CA GLY A 493 -23.11 45.83 -16.09
C GLY A 493 -21.95 44.95 -16.56
N ALA A 494 -21.66 43.88 -15.86
CA ALA A 494 -20.49 43.04 -16.06
C ALA A 494 -20.50 42.18 -17.34
N GLY A 495 -21.66 42.05 -17.99
CA GLY A 495 -21.87 41.03 -19.02
C GLY A 495 -21.87 39.63 -18.44
N VAL A 496 -22.15 38.59 -19.24
CA VAL A 496 -22.09 37.19 -18.83
C VAL A 496 -20.83 36.57 -19.45
N ALA A 497 -19.84 36.22 -18.62
CA ALA A 497 -18.66 35.54 -19.10
C ALA A 497 -18.86 34.02 -19.08
N ALA A 498 -19.28 33.46 -17.92
CA ALA A 498 -19.53 32.02 -17.82
C ALA A 498 -20.54 31.68 -16.73
N MET A 499 -21.15 30.49 -16.91
CA MET A 499 -21.84 29.73 -15.88
C MET A 499 -21.04 28.46 -15.62
N LEU A 500 -20.72 28.16 -14.33
CA LEU A 500 -20.07 26.95 -13.89
C LEU A 500 -21.07 26.08 -13.14
N VAL A 501 -21.18 24.78 -13.51
CA VAL A 501 -22.06 23.82 -12.83
C VAL A 501 -21.42 22.45 -12.74
N ASP A 502 -21.45 21.84 -11.53
CA ASP A 502 -21.18 20.44 -11.28
C ASP A 502 -22.38 19.57 -11.73
N GLY A 503 -22.17 18.65 -12.64
CA GLY A 503 -23.22 17.89 -13.31
C GLY A 503 -24.12 17.04 -12.39
N VAL A 504 -23.69 16.74 -11.15
CA VAL A 504 -24.49 16.04 -10.13
C VAL A 504 -24.93 16.97 -8.98
N LEU A 505 -24.58 18.26 -9.04
CA LEU A 505 -24.89 19.27 -8.01
C LEU A 505 -24.50 18.79 -6.61
N THR A 506 -23.26 18.30 -6.48
CA THR A 506 -22.77 17.56 -5.30
C THR A 506 -22.88 18.37 -4.02
N SER A 507 -22.46 19.63 -4.05
CA SER A 507 -22.50 20.53 -2.88
C SER A 507 -23.89 21.04 -2.57
N ASP A 508 -24.73 21.25 -3.58
CA ASP A 508 -26.14 21.62 -3.41
C ASP A 508 -26.98 20.48 -2.79
N GLY A 509 -26.44 19.26 -2.66
CA GLY A 509 -27.11 18.15 -2.00
C GLY A 509 -27.25 16.88 -2.86
N ILE A 510 -26.49 16.73 -3.93
CA ILE A 510 -26.58 15.65 -4.91
C ILE A 510 -27.99 15.67 -5.55
N LEU A 511 -28.30 16.72 -6.27
CA LEU A 511 -29.62 16.95 -6.85
C LEU A 511 -29.79 16.44 -8.28
N GLY A 512 -28.73 15.85 -8.87
CA GLY A 512 -28.74 15.35 -10.23
C GLY A 512 -29.60 14.09 -10.45
N PRO A 513 -29.90 13.74 -11.72
CA PRO A 513 -29.59 14.50 -12.93
C PRO A 513 -30.57 15.69 -13.15
N ALA A 514 -30.03 16.89 -13.37
CA ALA A 514 -30.81 18.11 -13.61
C ALA A 514 -30.68 18.60 -15.07
N HIS A 515 -30.60 17.66 -16.03
CA HIS A 515 -30.23 17.97 -17.41
C HIS A 515 -31.16 18.94 -18.12
N GLU A 516 -32.49 18.84 -17.94
CA GLU A 516 -33.45 19.74 -18.59
C GLU A 516 -33.22 21.19 -18.14
N TRP A 517 -33.12 21.37 -16.82
CA TRP A 517 -32.83 22.69 -16.26
C TRP A 517 -31.46 23.21 -16.72
N THR A 518 -30.42 22.34 -16.72
CA THR A 518 -29.08 22.77 -17.16
C THR A 518 -29.07 23.18 -18.61
N ARG A 519 -29.74 22.42 -19.51
CA ARG A 519 -29.86 22.82 -20.92
C ARG A 519 -30.57 24.18 -21.10
N ALA A 520 -31.68 24.39 -20.38
CA ALA A 520 -32.39 25.67 -20.41
C ALA A 520 -31.53 26.84 -19.88
N ALA A 521 -30.81 26.61 -18.80
CA ALA A 521 -29.86 27.55 -18.19
C ALA A 521 -28.72 27.90 -19.17
N VAL A 522 -28.14 26.89 -19.81
CA VAL A 522 -27.07 27.06 -20.82
C VAL A 522 -27.59 27.86 -22.03
N ALA A 523 -28.79 27.55 -22.52
CA ALA A 523 -29.40 28.30 -23.62
C ALA A 523 -29.53 29.80 -23.28
N ALA A 524 -30.00 30.15 -22.08
CA ALA A 524 -30.09 31.52 -21.62
C ALA A 524 -28.74 32.24 -21.48
N VAL A 525 -27.70 31.52 -21.05
CA VAL A 525 -26.32 32.00 -20.95
C VAL A 525 -25.75 32.27 -22.36
N HIS A 526 -25.93 31.34 -23.29
CA HIS A 526 -25.48 31.47 -24.68
C HIS A 526 -26.18 32.64 -25.39
N GLU A 527 -27.49 32.83 -25.19
CA GLU A 527 -28.23 33.98 -25.72
C GLU A 527 -27.69 35.31 -25.21
N ALA A 528 -27.10 35.31 -24.01
CA ALA A 528 -26.44 36.47 -23.44
C ALA A 528 -24.97 36.62 -23.87
N GLY A 529 -24.45 35.76 -24.72
CA GLY A 529 -23.06 35.77 -25.20
C GLY A 529 -22.06 35.18 -24.22
N GLY A 530 -22.52 34.54 -23.14
CA GLY A 530 -21.68 33.82 -22.16
C GLY A 530 -21.37 32.37 -22.55
N LEU A 531 -20.50 31.73 -21.80
CA LEU A 531 -20.09 30.35 -22.00
C LEU A 531 -20.58 29.45 -20.86
N TYR A 532 -20.71 28.17 -21.14
CA TYR A 532 -20.98 27.15 -20.13
C TYR A 532 -19.72 26.29 -19.88
N VAL A 533 -19.31 26.22 -18.60
CA VAL A 533 -18.25 25.38 -18.11
C VAL A 533 -18.86 24.16 -17.38
N ALA A 534 -18.74 22.98 -17.95
CA ALA A 534 -19.11 21.72 -17.27
C ALA A 534 -18.01 21.31 -16.28
N ASP A 535 -18.31 21.46 -14.99
CA ASP A 535 -17.40 21.01 -13.94
C ASP A 535 -17.59 19.51 -13.71
N GLU A 536 -16.75 18.71 -14.37
CA GLU A 536 -16.74 17.24 -14.26
C GLU A 536 -15.80 16.72 -13.14
N VAL A 537 -15.28 17.60 -12.31
CA VAL A 537 -14.38 17.26 -11.20
C VAL A 537 -15.02 16.30 -10.20
N GLN A 538 -16.33 16.34 -10.04
CA GLN A 538 -17.09 15.43 -9.16
C GLN A 538 -17.91 14.41 -9.95
N ALA A 539 -18.52 14.80 -11.03
CA ALA A 539 -19.48 14.02 -11.81
C ALA A 539 -18.84 13.13 -12.86
N GLY A 540 -17.63 13.45 -13.30
CA GLY A 540 -16.92 12.76 -14.37
C GLY A 540 -16.32 11.40 -13.99
N HIS A 541 -15.58 10.82 -14.95
CA HIS A 541 -14.89 9.53 -14.84
C HIS A 541 -15.85 8.36 -14.54
N GLY A 542 -17.05 8.37 -15.13
CA GLY A 542 -18.00 7.26 -15.00
C GLY A 542 -18.84 7.26 -13.73
N ARG A 543 -18.72 8.28 -12.87
CA ARG A 543 -19.43 8.38 -11.58
C ARG A 543 -20.92 8.16 -11.66
N THR A 544 -21.54 8.60 -12.77
CA THR A 544 -23.00 8.53 -12.98
C THR A 544 -23.47 7.18 -13.51
N GLY A 545 -22.58 6.34 -14.01
CA GLY A 545 -22.93 5.08 -14.66
C GLY A 545 -23.62 5.21 -16.01
N ALA A 546 -23.87 6.44 -16.49
CA ALA A 546 -24.55 6.65 -17.78
C ALA A 546 -23.56 6.96 -18.93
N HIS A 547 -22.48 7.61 -18.62
CA HIS A 547 -21.38 7.92 -19.53
C HIS A 547 -20.14 8.28 -18.73
N LEU A 548 -18.97 8.33 -19.38
CA LEU A 548 -17.73 8.77 -18.72
C LEU A 548 -17.84 10.22 -18.21
N TRP A 549 -18.59 11.07 -18.93
CA TRP A 549 -18.83 12.48 -18.63
C TRP A 549 -20.33 12.76 -18.45
N SER A 550 -20.69 13.44 -17.36
CA SER A 550 -22.10 13.69 -17.01
C SER A 550 -22.81 14.60 -18.00
N PHE A 551 -22.12 15.63 -18.52
CA PHE A 551 -22.70 16.55 -19.50
C PHE A 551 -23.00 15.85 -20.83
N VAL A 552 -22.24 14.85 -21.23
CA VAL A 552 -22.50 14.03 -22.44
C VAL A 552 -23.74 13.19 -22.24
N ALA A 553 -23.86 12.50 -21.08
CA ALA A 553 -25.04 11.73 -20.74
C ALA A 553 -26.35 12.57 -20.78
N GLY A 554 -26.25 13.85 -20.46
CA GLY A 554 -27.36 14.79 -20.45
C GLY A 554 -27.58 15.57 -21.76
N ASP A 555 -26.75 15.38 -22.77
CA ASP A 555 -26.72 16.17 -23.99
C ASP A 555 -26.71 17.69 -23.69
N VAL A 556 -25.85 18.09 -22.72
CA VAL A 556 -25.69 19.50 -22.34
C VAL A 556 -24.59 20.15 -23.19
N PRO A 557 -24.85 21.27 -23.89
CA PRO A 557 -23.88 21.85 -24.83
C PRO A 557 -22.79 22.66 -24.10
N ALA A 558 -21.79 21.98 -23.53
CA ALA A 558 -20.64 22.58 -22.85
C ALA A 558 -19.69 23.27 -23.84
N ASP A 559 -19.15 24.42 -23.47
CA ASP A 559 -18.11 25.14 -24.20
C ASP A 559 -16.70 24.78 -23.66
N LEU A 560 -16.58 24.64 -22.37
CA LEU A 560 -15.38 24.20 -21.67
C LEU A 560 -15.75 23.10 -20.70
N VAL A 561 -14.80 22.17 -20.47
CA VAL A 561 -14.95 21.07 -19.50
C VAL A 561 -13.77 21.11 -18.56
N THR A 562 -14.01 20.99 -17.26
CA THR A 562 -12.96 20.89 -16.25
C THR A 562 -12.94 19.52 -15.59
N LEU A 563 -11.75 18.93 -15.48
CA LEU A 563 -11.48 17.60 -14.98
C LEU A 563 -10.54 17.68 -13.78
N GLY A 564 -10.64 16.73 -12.86
CA GLY A 564 -9.75 16.70 -11.68
C GLY A 564 -10.04 15.51 -10.76
N LYS A 565 -9.80 15.66 -9.47
CA LYS A 565 -10.02 14.65 -8.40
C LYS A 565 -9.76 13.18 -8.80
N PRO A 566 -10.73 12.47 -9.46
CA PRO A 566 -10.57 11.06 -9.83
C PRO A 566 -9.51 10.84 -10.91
N MET A 567 -9.17 11.85 -11.71
CA MET A 567 -8.35 11.75 -12.90
C MET A 567 -7.02 11.00 -12.67
N GLY A 568 -6.38 11.16 -11.50
CA GLY A 568 -5.12 10.50 -11.14
C GLY A 568 -5.24 9.47 -10.02
N ASN A 569 -6.44 9.05 -9.64
CA ASN A 569 -6.68 8.15 -8.50
C ASN A 569 -5.95 8.59 -7.21
N GLY A 570 -5.93 9.90 -6.94
CA GLY A 570 -5.22 10.51 -5.81
C GLY A 570 -3.88 11.16 -6.18
N TYR A 571 -3.33 10.93 -7.37
CA TYR A 571 -2.19 11.67 -7.87
C TYR A 571 -2.65 13.03 -8.41
N PRO A 572 -1.93 14.14 -8.11
CA PRO A 572 -2.34 15.49 -8.56
C PRO A 572 -2.29 15.62 -10.09
N VAL A 573 -3.44 15.66 -10.72
CA VAL A 573 -3.63 15.92 -12.15
C VAL A 573 -5.04 16.40 -12.40
N ALA A 574 -5.17 17.38 -13.30
CA ALA A 574 -6.43 17.96 -13.71
C ALA A 574 -6.29 18.52 -15.14
N ALA A 575 -7.39 18.89 -15.76
CA ALA A 575 -7.37 19.45 -17.10
C ALA A 575 -8.53 20.43 -17.35
N VAL A 576 -8.30 21.35 -18.29
CA VAL A 576 -9.34 22.08 -19.02
C VAL A 576 -9.37 21.56 -20.43
N VAL A 577 -10.55 21.23 -20.92
CA VAL A 577 -10.77 20.80 -22.30
C VAL A 577 -11.70 21.81 -22.99
N GLY A 578 -11.36 22.20 -24.19
CA GLY A 578 -12.15 23.18 -24.96
C GLY A 578 -11.84 23.15 -26.45
N PRO A 579 -12.62 23.90 -27.25
CA PRO A 579 -12.33 24.03 -28.67
C PRO A 579 -11.16 25.02 -28.90
N ALA A 580 -10.34 24.78 -29.93
CA ALA A 580 -9.22 25.63 -30.33
C ALA A 580 -9.59 27.10 -30.43
N ARG A 581 -10.78 27.43 -30.96
CA ARG A 581 -11.28 28.83 -31.08
C ARG A 581 -11.36 29.57 -29.73
N LEU A 582 -11.46 28.89 -28.61
CA LEU A 582 -11.46 29.49 -27.28
C LEU A 582 -10.09 29.41 -26.59
N VAL A 583 -9.39 28.27 -26.77
CA VAL A 583 -8.15 27.96 -26.03
C VAL A 583 -6.94 28.64 -26.68
N ASP A 584 -6.74 28.50 -27.99
CA ASP A 584 -5.55 29.00 -28.67
C ASP A 584 -5.36 30.54 -28.55
N PRO A 585 -6.38 31.41 -28.76
CA PRO A 585 -6.22 32.85 -28.57
C PRO A 585 -5.85 33.24 -27.13
N PHE A 586 -6.36 32.53 -26.15
CA PHE A 586 -6.00 32.76 -24.74
C PHE A 586 -4.55 32.40 -24.46
N VAL A 587 -4.10 31.24 -24.93
CA VAL A 587 -2.71 30.75 -24.75
C VAL A 587 -1.72 31.70 -25.38
N GLU A 588 -2.00 32.13 -26.62
CA GLU A 588 -1.14 33.08 -27.35
C GLU A 588 -1.08 34.44 -26.65
N ALA A 589 -2.22 34.98 -26.19
CA ALA A 589 -2.30 36.29 -25.55
C ALA A 589 -1.64 36.34 -24.15
N THR A 590 -1.53 35.20 -23.46
CA THR A 590 -1.09 35.17 -22.06
C THR A 590 0.26 34.45 -21.85
N ASP A 591 0.88 33.89 -22.92
CA ASP A 591 2.07 33.00 -22.81
C ASP A 591 1.88 31.94 -21.71
N TYR A 592 0.72 31.27 -21.73
CA TYR A 592 0.30 30.39 -20.65
C TYR A 592 1.26 29.21 -20.46
N PHE A 593 1.70 29.00 -19.23
CA PHE A 593 2.52 27.86 -18.83
C PHE A 593 2.20 27.44 -17.38
N SER A 594 2.13 26.13 -17.14
CA SER A 594 2.09 25.52 -15.81
C SER A 594 3.31 24.65 -15.59
N THR A 595 4.09 24.90 -14.53
CA THR A 595 5.33 24.16 -14.24
C THR A 595 5.10 22.68 -14.03
N PHE A 596 4.04 22.31 -13.34
CA PHE A 596 3.70 20.93 -13.00
C PHE A 596 2.57 20.34 -13.84
N GLY A 597 1.78 21.20 -14.52
CA GLY A 597 0.73 20.75 -15.44
C GLY A 597 1.32 19.95 -16.59
N GLY A 598 0.81 18.73 -16.80
CA GLY A 598 1.34 17.81 -17.80
C GLY A 598 2.65 17.12 -17.40
N GLY A 599 3.01 17.12 -16.11
CA GLY A 599 4.12 16.30 -15.60
C GLY A 599 3.92 14.82 -15.94
N THR A 600 4.99 14.14 -16.42
CA THR A 600 4.86 12.80 -17.01
C THR A 600 4.33 11.76 -16.05
N ALA A 601 4.70 11.81 -14.77
CA ALA A 601 4.18 10.89 -13.76
C ALA A 601 2.67 11.12 -13.50
N ALA A 602 2.22 12.38 -13.54
CA ALA A 602 0.80 12.73 -13.42
C ALA A 602 0.01 12.23 -14.64
N CYS A 603 0.56 12.37 -15.83
CA CYS A 603 -0.02 11.84 -17.07
C CYS A 603 -0.11 10.31 -17.05
N ALA A 604 0.95 9.62 -16.59
CA ALA A 604 0.95 8.17 -16.44
C ALA A 604 -0.12 7.67 -15.46
N ALA A 605 -0.35 8.40 -14.36
CA ALA A 605 -1.44 8.10 -13.43
C ALA A 605 -2.81 8.22 -14.10
N ALA A 606 -3.05 9.32 -14.83
CA ALA A 606 -4.32 9.57 -15.51
C ALA A 606 -4.60 8.57 -16.64
N LEU A 607 -3.58 8.22 -17.42
CA LEU A 607 -3.68 7.20 -18.46
C LEU A 607 -4.05 5.83 -17.85
N ALA A 608 -3.42 5.44 -16.73
CA ALA A 608 -3.77 4.21 -16.04
C ALA A 608 -5.22 4.22 -15.55
N VAL A 609 -5.72 5.37 -15.08
CA VAL A 609 -7.13 5.50 -14.66
C VAL A 609 -8.08 5.32 -15.83
N LEU A 610 -7.85 6.03 -16.93
CA LEU A 610 -8.75 5.97 -18.11
C LEU A 610 -8.80 4.54 -18.69
N ARG A 611 -7.63 3.90 -18.86
CA ARG A 611 -7.55 2.52 -19.35
C ARG A 611 -8.27 1.54 -18.44
N THR A 612 -8.06 1.63 -17.14
CA THR A 612 -8.72 0.72 -16.19
C THR A 612 -10.24 0.91 -16.21
N ILE A 613 -10.75 2.15 -16.28
CA ILE A 613 -12.19 2.40 -16.39
C ILE A 613 -12.78 1.72 -17.64
N GLU A 614 -12.07 1.80 -18.76
CA GLU A 614 -12.49 1.18 -20.02
C GLU A 614 -12.37 -0.34 -19.99
N GLU A 615 -11.20 -0.88 -19.65
CA GLU A 615 -10.89 -2.31 -19.65
C GLU A 615 -11.76 -3.11 -18.66
N GLU A 616 -12.08 -2.53 -17.51
CA GLU A 616 -12.92 -3.15 -16.49
C GLU A 616 -14.41 -2.80 -16.63
N HIS A 617 -14.81 -2.07 -17.69
CA HIS A 617 -16.20 -1.66 -17.95
C HIS A 617 -16.86 -0.97 -16.75
N LEU A 618 -16.10 -0.09 -16.03
CA LEU A 618 -16.55 0.47 -14.77
C LEU A 618 -17.75 1.39 -14.90
N VAL A 619 -18.03 1.97 -16.07
CA VAL A 619 -19.25 2.79 -16.30
C VAL A 619 -20.50 1.92 -16.16
N ASP A 620 -20.53 0.77 -16.81
CA ASP A 620 -21.66 -0.18 -16.75
C ASP A 620 -21.80 -0.76 -15.33
N HIS A 621 -20.66 -1.12 -14.72
CA HIS A 621 -20.62 -1.57 -13.32
C HIS A 621 -21.24 -0.53 -12.35
N VAL A 622 -20.92 0.76 -12.53
CA VAL A 622 -21.48 1.84 -11.72
C VAL A 622 -22.99 2.00 -11.93
N ALA A 623 -23.49 1.80 -13.16
CA ALA A 623 -24.92 1.83 -13.42
C ALA A 623 -25.65 0.73 -12.61
N GLU A 624 -25.12 -0.49 -12.66
CA GLU A 624 -25.70 -1.64 -11.96
C GLU A 624 -25.62 -1.50 -10.45
N VAL A 625 -24.40 -1.32 -9.91
CA VAL A 625 -24.19 -1.24 -8.45
C VAL A 625 -24.82 0.01 -7.87
N GLY A 626 -24.84 1.12 -8.61
CA GLY A 626 -25.50 2.36 -8.18
C GLY A 626 -27.01 2.19 -8.04
N ALA A 627 -27.67 1.45 -8.94
CA ALA A 627 -29.08 1.13 -8.84
C ALA A 627 -29.37 0.23 -7.61
N GLN A 628 -28.54 -0.79 -7.41
CA GLN A 628 -28.64 -1.69 -6.24
C GLN A 628 -28.44 -0.93 -4.92
N LEU A 629 -27.40 -0.10 -4.84
CA LEU A 629 -27.11 0.71 -3.65
C LEU A 629 -28.27 1.66 -3.33
N ARG A 630 -28.79 2.34 -4.35
CA ARG A 630 -29.92 3.25 -4.17
C ARG A 630 -31.15 2.50 -3.67
N GLY A 631 -31.48 1.34 -4.26
CA GLY A 631 -32.60 0.51 -3.80
C GLY A 631 -32.45 0.07 -2.35
N ALA A 632 -31.27 -0.41 -1.97
CA ALA A 632 -30.99 -0.81 -0.57
C ALA A 632 -31.12 0.37 0.43
N LEU A 633 -30.72 1.58 0.02
CA LEU A 633 -30.90 2.78 0.85
C LEU A 633 -32.36 3.27 0.89
N GLU A 634 -33.12 3.11 -0.21
CA GLU A 634 -34.56 3.37 -0.25
C GLU A 634 -35.34 2.39 0.66
N ASP A 635 -34.94 1.12 0.69
CA ASP A 635 -35.50 0.12 1.61
C ASP A 635 -35.28 0.55 3.08
N VAL A 636 -34.04 0.93 3.43
CA VAL A 636 -33.72 1.48 4.76
C VAL A 636 -34.56 2.72 5.06
N ALA A 637 -34.70 3.63 4.09
CA ALA A 637 -35.48 4.86 4.25
C ALA A 637 -36.96 4.58 4.54
N SER A 638 -37.52 3.53 3.94
CA SER A 638 -38.94 3.17 4.15
C SER A 638 -39.29 2.80 5.61
N ASP A 639 -38.32 2.30 6.36
CA ASP A 639 -38.46 1.86 7.74
C ASP A 639 -38.13 2.97 8.76
N HIS A 640 -37.60 4.13 8.31
CA HIS A 640 -37.10 5.18 9.19
C HIS A 640 -37.64 6.58 8.83
N ALA A 641 -38.47 7.12 9.71
CA ALA A 641 -39.05 8.47 9.54
C ALA A 641 -38.02 9.63 9.58
N ASP A 642 -36.80 9.35 10.00
CA ASP A 642 -35.66 10.29 9.95
C ASP A 642 -35.14 10.56 8.53
N VAL A 643 -35.52 9.72 7.55
CA VAL A 643 -35.05 9.81 6.16
C VAL A 643 -36.21 10.31 5.30
N ALA A 644 -36.05 11.53 4.73
CA ALA A 644 -37.08 12.11 3.87
C ALA A 644 -36.97 11.68 2.40
N ALA A 645 -35.77 11.47 1.91
CA ALA A 645 -35.52 11.09 0.52
C ALA A 645 -34.14 10.42 0.34
N VAL A 646 -34.09 9.50 -0.62
CA VAL A 646 -32.84 8.98 -1.22
C VAL A 646 -32.84 9.40 -2.67
N ARG A 647 -31.78 10.04 -3.13
CA ARG A 647 -31.66 10.49 -4.52
C ARG A 647 -30.22 10.39 -5.01
N GLY A 648 -30.02 10.51 -6.29
CA GLY A 648 -28.70 10.53 -6.89
C GLY A 648 -28.63 9.83 -8.23
N TRP A 649 -27.40 9.67 -8.72
CA TRP A 649 -27.12 9.14 -10.04
C TRP A 649 -25.84 8.28 -9.99
N GLY A 650 -25.96 6.99 -10.37
CA GLY A 650 -24.87 6.03 -10.26
C GLY A 650 -24.36 5.90 -8.81
N LEU A 651 -23.06 6.06 -8.60
CA LEU A 651 -22.43 6.06 -7.29
C LEU A 651 -22.23 7.48 -6.70
N ALA A 652 -23.16 8.39 -6.97
CA ALA A 652 -23.28 9.67 -6.29
C ALA A 652 -24.69 9.75 -5.68
N ILE A 653 -24.83 9.47 -4.37
CA ILE A 653 -26.12 9.33 -3.69
C ILE A 653 -26.18 10.29 -2.49
N GLY A 654 -27.30 10.97 -2.35
CA GLY A 654 -27.66 11.80 -1.21
C GLY A 654 -28.83 11.16 -0.44
N VAL A 655 -28.73 11.14 0.90
CA VAL A 655 -29.79 10.68 1.80
C VAL A 655 -30.17 11.85 2.72
N ASP A 656 -31.37 12.38 2.57
CA ASP A 656 -31.85 13.54 3.35
C ASP A 656 -32.34 13.13 4.72
N ILE A 657 -31.74 13.73 5.73
CA ILE A 657 -32.07 13.52 7.14
C ILE A 657 -32.95 14.67 7.64
N VAL A 658 -34.04 14.30 8.30
CA VAL A 658 -35.02 15.25 8.84
C VAL A 658 -35.32 14.95 10.30
N ASP A 659 -35.84 15.94 10.99
CA ASP A 659 -36.57 15.73 12.25
C ASP A 659 -37.91 15.06 11.93
N PRO A 660 -38.17 13.83 12.40
CA PRO A 660 -39.37 13.10 12.06
C PRO A 660 -40.67 13.77 12.58
N ALA A 661 -40.60 14.65 13.60
CA ALA A 661 -41.76 15.37 14.13
C ALA A 661 -42.14 16.58 13.25
N THR A 662 -41.19 17.22 12.59
CA THR A 662 -41.42 18.46 11.86
C THR A 662 -41.23 18.32 10.35
N GLY A 663 -40.59 17.26 9.88
CA GLY A 663 -40.17 17.05 8.48
C GLY A 663 -39.10 18.02 7.99
N ARG A 664 -38.49 18.82 8.87
CA ARG A 664 -37.46 19.79 8.50
C ARG A 664 -36.07 19.15 8.48
N PRO A 665 -35.17 19.62 7.58
CA PRO A 665 -33.79 19.18 7.57
C PRO A 665 -33.11 19.32 8.94
N ASP A 666 -32.46 18.25 9.42
CA ASP A 666 -31.78 18.21 10.71
C ASP A 666 -30.30 17.87 10.58
N SER A 667 -29.46 18.90 10.61
CA SER A 667 -27.99 18.76 10.49
C SER A 667 -27.34 18.13 11.72
N GLY A 668 -27.93 18.31 12.92
CA GLY A 668 -27.42 17.73 14.15
C GLY A 668 -27.61 16.21 14.15
N ARG A 669 -28.81 15.75 13.75
CA ARG A 669 -29.14 14.35 13.57
C ARG A 669 -28.26 13.71 12.48
N ALA A 670 -28.11 14.35 11.32
CA ALA A 670 -27.24 13.89 10.25
C ALA A 670 -25.78 13.73 10.72
N ALA A 671 -25.27 14.69 11.51
CA ALA A 671 -23.93 14.58 12.10
C ALA A 671 -23.79 13.37 13.01
N GLY A 672 -24.79 13.14 13.90
CA GLY A 672 -24.82 11.97 14.77
C GLY A 672 -24.86 10.65 13.99
N ILE A 673 -25.66 10.58 12.92
CA ILE A 673 -25.74 9.40 12.05
C ILE A 673 -24.37 9.12 11.40
N VAL A 674 -23.67 10.11 10.86
CA VAL A 674 -22.34 9.95 10.25
C VAL A 674 -21.35 9.34 11.25
N GLU A 675 -21.33 9.82 12.50
CA GLU A 675 -20.46 9.26 13.54
C GLU A 675 -20.81 7.80 13.87
N ARG A 676 -22.09 7.45 13.98
CA ARG A 676 -22.53 6.07 14.25
C ARG A 676 -22.26 5.12 13.08
N VAL A 677 -22.42 5.57 11.85
CA VAL A 677 -22.07 4.80 10.64
C VAL A 677 -20.55 4.53 10.61
N ARG A 678 -19.73 5.55 10.95
CA ARG A 678 -18.27 5.36 11.13
C ARG A 678 -17.97 4.31 12.22
N ASP A 679 -18.63 4.36 13.35
CA ASP A 679 -18.40 3.40 14.46
C ASP A 679 -18.76 1.97 14.06
N ARG A 680 -19.64 1.79 13.06
CA ARG A 680 -19.96 0.52 12.41
C ARG A 680 -19.01 0.15 11.26
N GLY A 681 -17.93 0.92 11.07
CA GLY A 681 -16.88 0.60 10.11
C GLY A 681 -17.15 1.08 8.69
N VAL A 682 -18.06 2.04 8.47
CA VAL A 682 -18.34 2.62 7.15
C VAL A 682 -18.17 4.13 7.20
N LEU A 683 -17.52 4.69 6.17
CA LEU A 683 -17.26 6.12 6.07
C LEU A 683 -18.24 6.77 5.09
N VAL A 684 -18.97 7.76 5.54
CA VAL A 684 -19.83 8.66 4.74
C VAL A 684 -19.59 10.11 5.16
N GLY A 685 -20.00 11.07 4.33
CA GLY A 685 -19.89 12.48 4.66
C GLY A 685 -21.26 13.16 4.72
N ARG A 686 -21.24 14.51 4.75
CA ARG A 686 -22.43 15.35 4.68
C ARG A 686 -22.30 16.40 3.58
N THR A 687 -23.42 16.90 3.09
CA THR A 687 -23.50 17.94 2.05
C THR A 687 -24.81 18.71 2.16
N ALA A 688 -25.11 19.53 1.18
CA ALA A 688 -26.19 20.51 1.11
C ALA A 688 -26.01 21.70 2.06
N ARG A 689 -26.70 22.81 1.75
CA ARG A 689 -26.65 24.06 2.54
C ARG A 689 -27.04 23.85 4.01
N THR A 690 -27.96 22.92 4.25
CA THR A 690 -28.42 22.58 5.59
C THR A 690 -27.46 21.68 6.34
N GLY A 691 -26.51 21.02 5.65
CA GLY A 691 -25.66 19.96 6.24
C GLY A 691 -26.42 18.72 6.66
N ALA A 692 -27.66 18.57 6.21
CA ALA A 692 -28.57 17.48 6.61
C ALA A 692 -28.65 16.34 5.58
N THR A 693 -27.92 16.39 4.49
CA THR A 693 -27.85 15.32 3.49
C THR A 693 -26.60 14.49 3.71
N LEU A 694 -26.74 13.17 3.93
CA LEU A 694 -25.60 12.25 3.90
C LEU A 694 -25.08 12.14 2.48
N LYS A 695 -23.75 12.19 2.34
CA LYS A 695 -23.04 12.14 1.07
C LYS A 695 -22.37 10.80 0.89
N VAL A 696 -22.83 10.01 -0.09
CA VAL A 696 -22.31 8.70 -0.45
C VAL A 696 -21.69 8.76 -1.84
N ARG A 697 -20.36 8.56 -1.94
CA ARG A 697 -19.60 8.62 -3.21
C ARG A 697 -18.40 7.67 -3.14
N PRO A 698 -18.63 6.34 -3.12
CA PRO A 698 -17.56 5.37 -3.02
C PRO A 698 -16.67 5.36 -4.29
N PRO A 699 -15.51 4.69 -4.27
CA PRO A 699 -14.79 4.32 -5.48
C PRO A 699 -15.68 3.56 -6.48
N LEU A 700 -15.38 3.62 -7.79
CA LEU A 700 -16.19 2.94 -8.83
C LEU A 700 -16.18 1.41 -8.71
N VAL A 701 -15.13 0.86 -8.11
CA VAL A 701 -14.97 -0.59 -7.83
C VAL A 701 -15.79 -1.08 -6.61
N PHE A 702 -16.70 -0.25 -6.12
CA PHE A 702 -17.63 -0.61 -5.04
C PHE A 702 -18.59 -1.69 -5.54
N GLY A 703 -18.73 -2.82 -4.83
CA GLY A 703 -19.56 -3.94 -5.25
C GLY A 703 -20.87 -4.04 -4.48
N THR A 704 -21.72 -5.00 -4.85
CA THR A 704 -23.02 -5.27 -4.25
C THR A 704 -22.92 -5.60 -2.75
N GLU A 705 -21.90 -6.38 -2.38
CA GLU A 705 -21.62 -6.73 -0.97
C GLU A 705 -21.29 -5.50 -0.13
N HIS A 706 -20.61 -4.52 -0.73
CA HIS A 706 -20.30 -3.25 -0.07
C HIS A 706 -21.55 -2.37 0.08
N ALA A 707 -22.46 -2.41 -0.90
CA ALA A 707 -23.74 -1.72 -0.83
C ALA A 707 -24.60 -2.24 0.34
N GLN A 708 -24.62 -3.55 0.54
CA GLN A 708 -25.30 -4.19 1.66
C GLN A 708 -24.69 -3.78 3.01
N LEU A 709 -23.36 -3.82 3.13
CA LEU A 709 -22.66 -3.38 4.35
C LEU A 709 -22.97 -1.92 4.71
N LEU A 710 -23.04 -1.03 3.72
CA LEU A 710 -23.42 0.36 3.94
C LEU A 710 -24.88 0.49 4.41
N ALA A 711 -25.82 -0.21 3.76
CA ALA A 711 -27.24 -0.20 4.12
C ALA A 711 -27.45 -0.72 5.55
N GLU A 712 -26.81 -1.83 5.93
CA GLU A 712 -26.84 -2.39 7.29
C GLU A 712 -26.27 -1.39 8.33
N ALA A 713 -25.13 -0.76 8.01
CA ALA A 713 -24.52 0.24 8.90
C ALA A 713 -25.41 1.46 9.08
N LEU A 714 -26.10 1.92 8.02
CA LEU A 714 -27.02 3.04 8.08
C LEU A 714 -28.28 2.66 8.88
N ALA A 715 -28.90 1.52 8.61
CA ALA A 715 -30.07 1.03 9.36
C ALA A 715 -29.76 0.92 10.86
N GLY A 716 -28.63 0.29 11.21
CA GLY A 716 -28.20 0.21 12.61
C GLY A 716 -27.89 1.57 13.23
N ALA A 717 -27.40 2.55 12.47
CA ALA A 717 -27.16 3.90 12.96
C ALA A 717 -28.47 4.70 13.16
N LEU A 718 -29.48 4.44 12.38
CA LEU A 718 -30.80 5.04 12.51
C LEU A 718 -31.59 4.45 13.69
N ALA A 719 -31.51 3.14 13.93
CA ALA A 719 -32.20 2.47 15.02
C ALA A 719 -31.73 2.88 16.44
N GLU A 720 -30.59 3.55 16.59
CA GLU A 720 -30.05 4.04 17.86
C GLU A 720 -30.49 5.48 18.20
N HIS A 721 -31.56 5.97 17.58
CA HIS A 721 -32.08 7.32 17.82
C HIS A 721 -33.26 7.34 18.77
#